data_c986c2114454780f3027859e197a57da
#
_entry.id   c986c2114454780f3027859e197a57da
#
_cell.length_a   1.000
_cell.length_b   1.000
_cell.length_c   1.000
_cell.angle_alpha   90.00
_cell.angle_beta   90.00
_cell.angle_gamma   90.00
#
_symmetry.space_group_name_H-M   'P 1'
#
loop_
_entity.id
_entity.type
_entity.pdbx_description
1 polymer ?
#
loop_
_entity_poly.entity_id
_entity_poly.type
_entity_poly.pdbx_seq_one_letter_code
_entity_poly.pdbx_strand_id
1 'polypeptide(L)'
;MRALRSIRLALNPITLSSRLQQQRRCKSDHDSFLTQTSSQYIEHLFSKWRKDPSSVPESWDVYFRKVESGAPLGPSPRKSSLKSSSKMQDVPANLLGAQRIEYDLMTKPRVRLKSEAEIQGEAYVESTLDINATIRSYQARGHLIADIDPLGIQNPDSARLQNTSDLPPRLVVREHLKGMTETDLNREFPLGTITVIGGDRETLPLREIIKRLNKVYCGHLGLEYIYIHDSTVLEWLRYKFEIPGAWELAADHRKWIWVNIMKAVTFENFLAKKYGTEKRFGLEGCESFIASMAQCLETSSEQGVETVAIGMAHRGRLNTLVNVCSKPLHQLLTQFKPISLEGLGSGDVKYHLGTCAERVLERSGKKMHVSVTANPSHLESVDSVTVGRVRAEQVEKGDIKGQKSLAILVHGDAAYSGQGICYETMHLTKLPDYTTGGVIHSVINNQIGFTTDPRYSRSSAHCTDIGRIVNAPIFHVHADDPDLVAYCSKVASEYRAEYHNDVVLDIVGYRRNGHNEMDEPMLTQPLMYKRIQSHPNVLAIYTDKLLKEGLIDEAFLKEETDKYLAHCESEFEKAKEISSMQMADWHDVPWTDFFSNQSPTNPIPSTGIENEDIQTICKHVSTPPEHMKLHTMVHRMMDKRRKLSESRQIDWAMAECLAFLSLLKDGHHVRLSGEDVERGTFSHRMHILHDQEKDKTWVNLLNDVFPGQATYTVSNSSLSEYGVCGFELGYSSYNHKNLVLWEAQFGDFANSCQVILDNLLCSGQSKWGRQVGLILLLPHGMEGQGPEHSSARLERFLQLCDDEPGHDDSDDSPTRQLFHVNWIVCNLTTPANLVHALRRQILMPFRKPLVIMTPKSLLRHPLAQSSFDEIGPGTSFRPLIPDQAVKPEGVRKILFCSGKVYYELYAERKEKGLENEIAILRVEQICPFPYRLVAEQVSKYPKCKIMWLQEEHRNQGAYHYVRERLAHALNLSLEEVRFGGRPSSASPATGSKVIYENERRDMLAAAMDLNR
;
A
#
# COMPACT_ATOMS: atom_id res chain seq x y z
N MET A 1 49.53 16.50 15.58
CA MET A 1 50.65 15.82 14.82
C MET A 1 51.48 14.99 15.80
N ARG A 2 51.75 13.76 15.52
CA ARG A 2 52.33 12.70 16.37
C ARG A 2 51.29 11.93 17.19
N ALA A 3 50.53 10.99 16.49
CA ALA A 3 50.01 9.74 17.00
C ALA A 3 49.29 8.93 15.92
N LEU A 4 49.98 8.69 14.77
CA LEU A 4 49.52 7.80 13.69
C LEU A 4 50.78 7.20 13.00
N ARG A 5 51.53 6.42 13.79
CA ARG A 5 52.55 5.52 13.26
C ARG A 5 52.79 4.39 14.28
N SER A 6 52.01 3.34 14.20
CA SER A 6 52.36 1.99 14.66
C SER A 6 51.11 1.15 14.75
N ILE A 7 50.69 0.57 13.63
CA ILE A 7 50.09 -0.77 13.46
C ILE A 7 50.18 -1.05 11.96
N ARG A 8 51.33 -1.49 11.54
CA ARG A 8 51.55 -2.22 10.31
C ARG A 8 52.52 -3.33 10.68
N LEU A 9 51.97 -4.54 10.74
CA LEU A 9 52.67 -5.82 10.59
C LEU A 9 51.86 -6.89 11.34
N ALA A 10 51.05 -7.59 10.60
CA ALA A 10 50.83 -9.03 10.68
C ALA A 10 49.44 -9.36 10.08
N LEU A 11 49.51 -10.13 9.04
CA LEU A 11 48.53 -11.00 8.45
C LEU A 11 48.40 -10.79 6.92
N ASN A 12 49.29 -11.44 6.20
CA ASN A 12 48.99 -11.86 4.82
C ASN A 12 48.30 -13.24 4.88
N PRO A 13 47.20 -13.39 4.14
CA PRO A 13 47.23 -14.26 2.98
C PRO A 13 46.41 -13.66 1.81
N ILE A 14 47.11 -12.95 0.93
CA ILE A 14 46.54 -12.46 -0.33
C ILE A 14 47.44 -13.01 -1.42
N THR A 15 47.04 -14.08 -2.08
CA THR A 15 47.66 -14.50 -3.35
C THR A 15 46.71 -15.14 -4.36
N LEU A 16 45.40 -15.15 -4.16
CA LEU A 16 44.46 -15.62 -5.22
C LEU A 16 43.49 -14.53 -5.74
N SER A 17 43.20 -13.49 -4.97
CA SER A 17 42.30 -12.42 -5.42
C SER A 17 42.95 -11.42 -6.38
N SER A 18 44.27 -11.21 -6.28
CA SER A 18 45.00 -10.22 -7.09
C SER A 18 45.20 -10.62 -8.55
N ARG A 19 45.28 -11.92 -8.87
CA ARG A 19 45.39 -12.40 -10.25
C ARG A 19 44.08 -12.36 -11.02
N LEU A 20 42.96 -12.53 -10.35
CA LEU A 20 41.60 -12.40 -10.93
C LEU A 20 41.17 -10.93 -11.09
N GLN A 21 41.70 -10.01 -10.27
CA GLN A 21 41.40 -8.58 -10.42
C GLN A 21 42.27 -7.88 -11.50
N GLN A 22 43.46 -8.37 -11.80
CA GLN A 22 44.28 -7.82 -12.88
C GLN A 22 43.85 -8.25 -14.29
N GLN A 23 43.15 -9.38 -14.44
CA GLN A 23 42.52 -9.77 -15.71
C GLN A 23 41.18 -9.06 -16.01
N ARG A 24 40.61 -8.34 -15.04
CA ARG A 24 39.33 -7.59 -15.22
C ARG A 24 39.48 -6.24 -15.95
N ARG A 25 40.68 -5.82 -16.40
CA ARG A 25 40.86 -4.54 -17.10
C ARG A 25 40.84 -4.60 -18.62
N CYS A 26 40.69 -5.75 -19.23
CA CYS A 26 40.50 -5.90 -20.68
C CYS A 26 39.61 -7.12 -20.96
N LYS A 27 38.35 -6.98 -21.18
CA LYS A 27 37.47 -7.60 -22.17
C LYS A 27 35.96 -7.62 -21.73
N SER A 28 35.19 -6.88 -22.50
CA SER A 28 33.82 -7.06 -23.02
C SER A 28 32.86 -8.03 -22.34
N ASP A 29 31.75 -7.50 -21.89
CA ASP A 29 30.29 -7.85 -22.00
C ASP A 29 29.86 -9.31 -22.26
N HIS A 30 30.34 -10.31 -21.53
CA HIS A 30 29.67 -11.64 -21.60
C HIS A 30 29.57 -12.42 -20.28
N ASP A 31 29.78 -11.81 -19.12
CA ASP A 31 29.69 -12.49 -17.83
C ASP A 31 28.48 -11.99 -16.97
N SER A 32 27.32 -11.75 -17.60
CA SER A 32 26.12 -11.22 -16.92
C SER A 32 25.37 -12.21 -16.00
N PHE A 33 25.81 -13.47 -15.92
CA PHE A 33 25.16 -14.49 -15.07
C PHE A 33 25.83 -14.74 -13.72
N LEU A 34 26.97 -14.10 -13.43
CA LEU A 34 27.71 -14.26 -12.18
C LEU A 34 27.38 -13.14 -11.19
N THR A 35 26.42 -13.37 -10.28
CA THR A 35 26.14 -12.48 -9.15
C THR A 35 27.06 -12.80 -7.96
N GLN A 36 27.22 -11.88 -7.01
CA GLN A 36 28.09 -12.07 -5.82
C GLN A 36 27.75 -13.32 -4.98
N THR A 37 26.49 -13.74 -4.96
CA THR A 37 26.03 -14.99 -4.31
C THR A 37 26.44 -16.25 -5.06
N SER A 38 26.74 -16.15 -6.36
CA SER A 38 27.22 -17.27 -7.18
C SER A 38 28.72 -17.54 -7.03
N SER A 39 29.49 -16.55 -6.57
CA SER A 39 30.95 -16.68 -6.50
C SER A 39 31.40 -17.72 -5.45
N GLN A 40 30.77 -17.74 -4.27
CA GLN A 40 31.08 -18.74 -3.22
C GLN A 40 30.69 -20.16 -3.65
N TYR A 41 29.60 -20.32 -4.39
CA TYR A 41 29.20 -21.61 -4.94
C TYR A 41 30.17 -22.09 -6.01
N ILE A 42 30.63 -21.22 -6.87
CA ILE A 42 31.61 -21.54 -7.92
C ILE A 42 32.97 -21.88 -7.31
N GLU A 43 33.42 -21.14 -6.30
CA GLU A 43 34.67 -21.45 -5.55
C GLU A 43 34.59 -22.81 -4.85
N HIS A 44 33.44 -23.18 -4.32
CA HIS A 44 33.20 -24.47 -3.72
C HIS A 44 33.23 -25.60 -4.77
N LEU A 45 32.61 -25.41 -5.93
CA LEU A 45 32.66 -26.38 -7.04
C LEU A 45 34.08 -26.50 -7.60
N PHE A 46 34.83 -25.41 -7.74
CA PHE A 46 36.18 -25.41 -8.19
C PHE A 46 37.13 -26.15 -7.22
N SER A 47 36.93 -25.97 -5.93
CA SER A 47 37.66 -26.69 -4.88
C SER A 47 37.37 -28.18 -4.90
N LYS A 48 36.12 -28.60 -5.17
CA LYS A 48 35.73 -30.01 -5.36
C LYS A 48 36.37 -30.60 -6.61
N TRP A 49 36.26 -29.89 -7.73
CA TRP A 49 36.83 -30.30 -9.02
C TRP A 49 38.36 -30.46 -8.96
N ARG A 50 39.09 -29.60 -8.26
CA ARG A 50 40.53 -29.74 -8.08
C ARG A 50 40.94 -31.00 -7.29
N LYS A 51 40.07 -31.48 -6.42
CA LYS A 51 40.30 -32.72 -5.66
C LYS A 51 39.92 -33.96 -6.46
N ASP A 52 38.84 -33.88 -7.18
CA ASP A 52 38.33 -34.94 -8.06
C ASP A 52 37.46 -34.32 -9.19
N PRO A 53 38.01 -34.27 -10.44
CA PRO A 53 37.30 -33.73 -11.58
C PRO A 53 35.97 -34.42 -11.89
N SER A 54 35.79 -35.66 -11.47
CA SER A 54 34.53 -36.37 -11.68
C SER A 54 33.42 -36.00 -10.68
N SER A 55 33.77 -35.27 -9.64
CA SER A 55 32.84 -34.84 -8.55
C SER A 55 31.93 -33.64 -8.95
N VAL A 56 32.09 -33.10 -10.15
CA VAL A 56 31.25 -31.99 -10.66
C VAL A 56 30.60 -32.38 -12.00
N PRO A 57 29.45 -31.79 -12.36
CA PRO A 57 28.83 -32.02 -13.67
C PRO A 57 29.79 -31.72 -14.83
N GLU A 58 29.69 -32.47 -15.92
CA GLU A 58 30.55 -32.40 -17.10
C GLU A 58 30.70 -30.99 -17.68
N SER A 59 29.64 -30.18 -17.61
CA SER A 59 29.66 -28.77 -18.03
C SER A 59 30.61 -27.92 -17.20
N TRP A 60 30.74 -28.20 -15.91
CA TRP A 60 31.67 -27.51 -15.00
C TRP A 60 33.09 -28.03 -15.14
N ASP A 61 33.31 -29.31 -15.42
CA ASP A 61 34.61 -29.86 -15.71
C ASP A 61 35.23 -29.21 -16.97
N VAL A 62 34.42 -29.12 -18.05
CA VAL A 62 34.83 -28.43 -19.29
C VAL A 62 35.14 -26.96 -19.03
N TYR A 63 34.36 -26.28 -18.23
CA TYR A 63 34.57 -24.88 -17.86
C TYR A 63 35.86 -24.71 -17.06
N PHE A 64 36.08 -25.48 -16.02
CA PHE A 64 37.24 -25.36 -15.14
C PHE A 64 38.56 -25.75 -15.86
N ARG A 65 38.56 -26.75 -16.74
CA ARG A 65 39.73 -27.08 -17.61
C ARG A 65 40.08 -25.93 -18.54
N LYS A 66 39.10 -25.23 -19.12
CA LYS A 66 39.32 -24.05 -19.96
C LYS A 66 39.89 -22.88 -19.14
N VAL A 67 39.40 -22.64 -17.96
CA VAL A 67 39.90 -21.61 -17.05
C VAL A 67 41.34 -21.89 -16.64
N GLU A 68 41.71 -23.14 -16.33
CA GLU A 68 43.03 -23.52 -15.89
C GLU A 68 44.06 -23.52 -17.07
N SER A 69 43.64 -23.85 -18.28
CA SER A 69 44.47 -23.80 -19.50
C SER A 69 44.63 -22.42 -20.12
N GLY A 70 43.94 -21.38 -19.59
CA GLY A 70 43.98 -20.02 -20.14
C GLY A 70 43.39 -19.90 -21.53
N ALA A 71 42.59 -20.87 -21.99
CA ALA A 71 41.96 -20.84 -23.30
C ALA A 71 40.75 -19.85 -23.31
N PRO A 72 40.49 -19.15 -24.42
CA PRO A 72 39.39 -18.20 -24.51
C PRO A 72 38.04 -18.92 -24.39
N LEU A 73 37.18 -18.39 -23.52
CA LEU A 73 35.80 -18.87 -23.28
C LEU A 73 34.88 -18.37 -24.42
N GLY A 74 34.87 -19.08 -25.55
CA GLY A 74 33.95 -18.81 -26.66
C GLY A 74 32.87 -19.92 -26.78
N PRO A 75 31.74 -19.70 -27.42
CA PRO A 75 30.69 -20.68 -27.55
C PRO A 75 31.15 -21.91 -28.34
N SER A 76 31.01 -23.09 -27.76
CA SER A 76 31.38 -24.36 -28.36
C SER A 76 30.23 -24.85 -29.28
N PRO A 77 30.56 -25.35 -30.52
CA PRO A 77 29.51 -25.90 -31.41
C PRO A 77 29.05 -27.26 -30.88
N ARG A 78 27.75 -27.40 -30.71
CA ARG A 78 27.08 -28.69 -30.42
C ARG A 78 27.21 -29.63 -31.59
N LYS A 79 27.93 -30.76 -31.46
CA LYS A 79 27.76 -31.91 -32.30
C LYS A 79 26.68 -32.82 -31.69
N SER A 80 25.61 -32.96 -32.46
CA SER A 80 24.54 -33.92 -32.18
C SER A 80 24.96 -35.33 -32.54
N SER A 81 24.87 -36.27 -31.57
CA SER A 81 24.64 -37.67 -31.85
C SER A 81 23.83 -38.26 -30.72
N LEU A 82 22.55 -38.30 -30.85
CA LEU A 82 21.68 -39.15 -30.03
C LEU A 82 21.00 -40.17 -30.96
N LYS A 83 21.39 -41.43 -30.79
CA LYS A 83 20.69 -42.57 -31.35
C LYS A 83 19.37 -42.77 -30.59
N SER A 84 18.32 -43.00 -31.38
CA SER A 84 16.98 -43.33 -30.95
C SER A 84 16.88 -44.61 -30.13
N SER A 85 16.13 -44.61 -29.08
CA SER A 85 15.37 -45.78 -28.66
C SER A 85 13.99 -45.35 -28.13
N SER A 86 13.02 -46.02 -28.68
CA SER A 86 11.60 -45.86 -28.75
C SER A 86 10.83 -45.89 -27.41
N LYS A 87 9.64 -45.30 -27.52
CA LYS A 87 8.38 -45.46 -26.76
C LYS A 87 8.08 -44.42 -25.72
N MET A 88 7.27 -43.46 -26.14
CA MET A 88 6.25 -42.85 -25.27
C MET A 88 4.99 -42.56 -26.07
N GLN A 89 3.88 -42.94 -25.48
CA GLN A 89 2.53 -42.86 -25.98
C GLN A 89 1.97 -41.43 -26.01
N ASP A 90 1.00 -41.22 -26.86
CA ASP A 90 0.27 -40.00 -27.23
C ASP A 90 -0.27 -39.19 -26.07
N VAL A 91 0.01 -37.86 -26.13
CA VAL A 91 -0.74 -36.81 -25.43
C VAL A 91 -1.24 -35.80 -26.47
N PRO A 92 -2.51 -35.36 -26.41
CA PRO A 92 -3.12 -34.60 -27.51
C PRO A 92 -2.53 -33.19 -27.64
N ALA A 93 -2.20 -32.83 -28.86
CA ALA A 93 -1.72 -31.52 -29.28
C ALA A 93 -2.85 -30.48 -29.31
N ASN A 94 -3.11 -29.77 -28.22
CA ASN A 94 -3.98 -28.58 -28.26
C ASN A 94 -3.66 -27.52 -27.18
N LEU A 95 -2.43 -27.34 -26.76
CA LEU A 95 -2.03 -26.26 -25.82
C LEU A 95 -0.53 -25.97 -25.92
N LEU A 96 -0.10 -25.39 -27.07
CA LEU A 96 1.22 -24.71 -27.14
C LEU A 96 1.35 -24.06 -28.53
N GLY A 97 0.68 -22.92 -28.72
CA GLY A 97 0.94 -22.01 -29.82
C GLY A 97 2.13 -21.10 -29.52
N ALA A 98 3.33 -21.68 -29.48
CA ALA A 98 4.57 -20.90 -29.54
C ALA A 98 5.30 -21.31 -30.81
N GLN A 99 5.14 -20.54 -31.88
CA GLN A 99 5.98 -20.67 -33.08
C GLN A 99 7.43 -20.38 -32.70
N ARG A 100 8.26 -21.42 -32.73
CA ARG A 100 9.73 -21.27 -32.76
C ARG A 100 10.10 -20.64 -34.09
N ILE A 101 10.62 -19.41 -34.04
CA ILE A 101 11.38 -18.83 -35.15
C ILE A 101 12.78 -19.46 -35.10
N GLU A 102 13.06 -20.41 -35.95
CA GLU A 102 14.42 -20.92 -36.21
C GLU A 102 15.17 -19.84 -37.00
N TYR A 103 16.17 -19.22 -36.38
CA TYR A 103 17.17 -18.45 -37.11
C TYR A 103 18.17 -19.39 -37.75
N ASP A 104 18.02 -19.60 -39.04
CA ASP A 104 19.01 -20.29 -39.88
C ASP A 104 20.22 -19.34 -40.07
N LEU A 105 21.34 -19.65 -39.45
CA LEU A 105 22.61 -18.88 -39.61
C LEU A 105 23.16 -19.13 -41.02
N MET A 106 23.07 -18.11 -41.85
CA MET A 106 23.56 -18.07 -43.23
C MET A 106 25.00 -18.51 -43.35
N THR A 107 25.22 -19.54 -44.11
CA THR A 107 26.51 -19.83 -44.77
C THR A 107 26.87 -18.68 -45.72
N LYS A 108 28.12 -18.20 -45.68
CA LYS A 108 28.60 -17.13 -46.53
C LYS A 108 28.24 -17.38 -48.00
N PRO A 109 27.53 -16.47 -48.68
CA PRO A 109 27.22 -16.63 -50.10
C PRO A 109 28.50 -16.46 -50.96
N ARG A 110 28.64 -17.36 -51.97
CA ARG A 110 29.51 -17.11 -53.11
C ARG A 110 29.10 -15.81 -53.79
N VAL A 111 30.03 -14.93 -54.00
CA VAL A 111 29.80 -13.66 -54.73
C VAL A 111 29.31 -13.98 -56.14
N ARG A 112 27.99 -13.86 -56.34
CA ARG A 112 27.35 -13.81 -57.65
C ARG A 112 27.20 -12.35 -57.99
N LEU A 113 27.64 -11.90 -59.15
CA LEU A 113 27.35 -10.55 -59.64
C LEU A 113 25.82 -10.43 -59.77
N LYS A 114 25.23 -9.53 -58.96
CA LYS A 114 23.77 -9.29 -58.92
C LYS A 114 23.36 -8.42 -60.11
N SER A 115 22.15 -8.64 -60.63
CA SER A 115 21.54 -7.76 -61.66
C SER A 115 21.18 -6.40 -61.02
N GLU A 116 21.09 -5.36 -61.84
CA GLU A 116 20.62 -4.01 -61.36
C GLU A 116 19.26 -4.08 -60.65
N ALA A 117 18.36 -4.95 -61.05
CA ALA A 117 17.05 -5.18 -60.43
C ALA A 117 17.17 -5.84 -59.06
N GLU A 118 18.13 -6.77 -58.85
CA GLU A 118 18.42 -7.37 -57.53
C GLU A 118 19.09 -6.38 -56.58
N ILE A 119 19.95 -5.49 -57.07
CA ILE A 119 20.58 -4.40 -56.30
C ILE A 119 19.52 -3.38 -55.87
N GLN A 120 18.59 -3.00 -56.78
CA GLN A 120 17.50 -2.09 -56.47
C GLN A 120 16.50 -2.72 -55.47
N GLY A 121 16.23 -4.01 -55.58
CA GLY A 121 15.39 -4.77 -54.67
C GLY A 121 15.98 -4.84 -53.24
N GLU A 122 17.30 -5.09 -53.14
CA GLU A 122 18.00 -5.12 -51.83
C GLU A 122 18.07 -3.72 -51.18
N ALA A 123 18.38 -2.67 -51.95
CA ALA A 123 18.36 -1.29 -51.47
C ALA A 123 16.96 -0.87 -51.01
N TYR A 124 15.88 -1.41 -51.67
CA TYR A 124 14.50 -1.16 -51.19
C TYR A 124 14.19 -1.87 -49.89
N VAL A 125 14.60 -3.11 -49.72
CA VAL A 125 14.41 -3.88 -48.48
C VAL A 125 15.19 -3.23 -47.33
N GLU A 126 16.44 -2.84 -47.54
CA GLU A 126 17.26 -2.16 -46.55
C GLU A 126 16.66 -0.82 -46.13
N SER A 127 16.17 0.01 -47.07
CA SER A 127 15.50 1.27 -46.75
C SER A 127 14.20 1.05 -45.97
N THR A 128 13.45 -0.02 -46.27
CA THR A 128 12.20 -0.34 -45.54
C THR A 128 12.50 -0.80 -44.10
N LEU A 129 13.59 -1.54 -43.89
CA LEU A 129 14.06 -1.91 -42.53
C LEU A 129 14.49 -0.69 -41.72
N ASP A 130 15.17 0.27 -42.34
CA ASP A 130 15.54 1.55 -41.70
C ASP A 130 14.34 2.39 -41.29
N ILE A 131 13.26 2.43 -42.12
CA ILE A 131 12.02 3.11 -41.77
C ILE A 131 11.34 2.43 -40.58
N ASN A 132 11.24 1.09 -40.60
CA ASN A 132 10.69 0.35 -39.47
C ASN A 132 11.50 0.56 -38.17
N ALA A 133 12.83 0.59 -38.25
CA ALA A 133 13.71 0.91 -37.11
C ALA A 133 13.48 2.35 -36.62
N THR A 134 13.26 3.30 -37.55
CA THR A 134 12.90 4.68 -37.21
C THR A 134 11.57 4.75 -36.48
N ILE A 135 10.51 4.14 -37.00
CA ILE A 135 9.18 4.09 -36.35
C ILE A 135 9.32 3.52 -34.92
N ARG A 136 10.01 2.38 -34.79
CA ARG A 136 10.24 1.77 -33.45
C ARG A 136 11.02 2.68 -32.52
N SER A 137 11.98 3.44 -33.03
CA SER A 137 12.73 4.39 -32.23
C SER A 137 11.84 5.51 -31.67
N TYR A 138 10.89 6.03 -32.46
CA TYR A 138 9.87 6.98 -31.97
C TYR A 138 8.98 6.35 -30.88
N GLN A 139 8.44 5.16 -31.15
CA GLN A 139 7.60 4.43 -30.19
C GLN A 139 8.31 4.15 -28.86
N ALA A 140 9.62 3.85 -28.90
CA ALA A 140 10.40 3.48 -27.70
C ALA A 140 11.01 4.66 -26.95
N ARG A 141 11.29 5.79 -27.62
CA ARG A 141 12.12 6.88 -27.05
C ARG A 141 11.56 8.27 -27.28
N GLY A 142 10.46 8.42 -28.04
CA GLY A 142 9.88 9.72 -28.34
C GLY A 142 9.55 10.55 -27.09
N HIS A 143 9.07 9.90 -26.02
CA HIS A 143 8.77 10.54 -24.75
C HIS A 143 9.94 11.27 -24.10
N LEU A 144 11.20 10.86 -24.40
CA LEU A 144 12.40 11.51 -23.84
C LEU A 144 12.68 12.89 -24.46
N ILE A 145 12.09 13.18 -25.64
CA ILE A 145 12.30 14.43 -26.38
C ILE A 145 11.00 15.18 -26.64
N ALA A 146 9.89 14.67 -26.11
CA ALA A 146 8.59 15.32 -26.24
C ALA A 146 8.58 16.70 -25.57
N ASP A 147 7.88 17.64 -26.18
CA ASP A 147 7.72 19.02 -25.70
C ASP A 147 6.60 19.07 -24.65
N ILE A 148 6.88 18.52 -23.48
CA ILE A 148 5.92 18.38 -22.38
C ILE A 148 6.12 19.42 -21.27
N ASP A 149 7.22 20.21 -21.29
CA ASP A 149 7.52 21.20 -20.24
C ASP A 149 7.07 22.60 -20.64
N PRO A 150 6.02 23.19 -20.02
CA PRO A 150 5.56 24.54 -20.30
C PRO A 150 6.63 25.62 -20.19
N LEU A 151 7.62 25.38 -19.35
CA LEU A 151 8.69 26.35 -19.09
C LEU A 151 9.94 26.12 -19.95
N GLY A 152 10.07 24.95 -20.57
CA GLY A 152 11.24 24.57 -21.35
C GLY A 152 12.55 24.57 -20.56
N ILE A 153 12.51 24.37 -19.25
CA ILE A 153 13.70 24.49 -18.37
C ILE A 153 14.28 23.10 -18.02
N GLN A 154 13.43 22.10 -17.88
CA GLN A 154 13.77 20.91 -17.14
C GLN A 154 13.58 19.59 -17.89
N ASN A 155 13.78 19.56 -19.19
CA ASN A 155 14.03 18.25 -19.79
C ASN A 155 15.47 17.83 -19.40
N PRO A 156 15.67 16.91 -18.43
CA PRO A 156 17.03 16.57 -17.95
C PRO A 156 17.92 16.01 -19.07
N ASP A 157 17.29 15.35 -20.05
CA ASP A 157 18.01 14.79 -21.19
C ASP A 157 18.19 15.81 -22.31
N SER A 158 17.25 16.74 -22.51
CA SER A 158 17.46 17.87 -23.43
C SER A 158 18.57 18.80 -22.92
N ALA A 159 18.69 19.01 -21.60
CA ALA A 159 19.77 19.81 -21.01
C ALA A 159 21.15 19.11 -21.14
N ARG A 160 21.19 17.78 -21.00
CA ARG A 160 22.41 16.96 -21.28
C ARG A 160 22.72 16.89 -22.78
N LEU A 161 21.69 16.95 -23.64
CA LEU A 161 21.78 16.90 -25.09
C LEU A 161 22.06 18.28 -25.71
N GLN A 162 21.62 19.39 -25.09
CA GLN A 162 21.92 20.77 -25.51
C GLN A 162 23.42 21.15 -25.37
N ASN A 163 24.17 20.45 -24.50
CA ASN A 163 25.61 20.65 -24.37
C ASN A 163 26.45 19.90 -25.44
N THR A 164 25.81 19.17 -26.36
CA THR A 164 26.47 18.56 -27.52
C THR A 164 25.91 19.21 -28.78
N SER A 165 26.60 20.30 -29.21
CA SER A 165 26.48 21.05 -30.49
C SER A 165 25.58 20.52 -31.60
N ASP A 166 24.66 21.38 -32.06
CA ASP A 166 24.13 21.51 -33.43
C ASP A 166 23.28 20.41 -34.07
N LEU A 167 22.78 19.43 -33.32
CA LEU A 167 21.90 18.40 -33.86
C LEU A 167 20.66 18.18 -33.03
N PRO A 168 19.44 18.08 -33.66
CA PRO A 168 18.30 17.56 -32.97
C PRO A 168 18.66 16.21 -32.35
N PRO A 169 18.03 15.84 -31.24
CA PRO A 169 18.52 14.76 -30.37
C PRO A 169 18.88 13.52 -31.18
N ARG A 170 20.10 13.04 -30.99
CA ARG A 170 20.63 11.81 -31.59
C ARG A 170 19.79 10.55 -31.29
N LEU A 171 18.73 10.70 -30.51
CA LEU A 171 18.01 9.62 -29.91
C LEU A 171 17.26 8.73 -30.89
N VAL A 172 16.81 9.24 -32.03
CA VAL A 172 15.80 8.46 -32.74
C VAL A 172 16.04 8.29 -34.23
N VAL A 173 16.44 9.34 -34.95
CA VAL A 173 16.16 9.35 -36.39
C VAL A 173 17.41 9.33 -37.25
N ARG A 174 18.55 9.86 -36.80
CA ARG A 174 19.68 10.13 -37.69
C ARG A 174 20.55 8.94 -38.03
N GLU A 175 20.66 7.92 -37.17
CA GLU A 175 21.53 6.77 -37.52
C GLU A 175 20.90 5.89 -38.59
N HIS A 176 19.59 5.72 -38.57
CA HIS A 176 18.83 4.93 -39.54
C HIS A 176 18.55 5.66 -40.84
N LEU A 177 18.51 6.99 -40.79
CA LEU A 177 18.30 7.84 -41.97
C LEU A 177 19.58 8.43 -42.53
N LYS A 178 20.73 7.93 -42.06
CA LYS A 178 22.05 8.43 -42.47
C LYS A 178 22.31 8.08 -43.93
N GLY A 179 22.41 9.09 -44.78
CA GLY A 179 22.63 8.92 -46.20
C GLY A 179 21.38 9.12 -47.08
N MET A 180 20.18 9.31 -46.49
CA MET A 180 18.98 9.64 -47.23
C MET A 180 19.03 11.08 -47.78
N THR A 181 18.62 11.24 -49.03
CA THR A 181 18.61 12.51 -49.77
C THR A 181 17.24 13.20 -49.70
N GLU A 182 17.13 14.43 -50.14
CA GLU A 182 15.84 15.15 -50.28
C GLU A 182 14.84 14.39 -51.19
N THR A 183 15.36 13.64 -52.18
CA THR A 183 14.54 12.79 -53.05
C THR A 183 13.94 11.62 -52.26
N ASP A 184 14.70 11.03 -51.34
CA ASP A 184 14.21 9.93 -50.50
C ASP A 184 13.14 10.38 -49.51
N LEU A 185 13.18 11.62 -49.03
CA LEU A 185 12.14 12.20 -48.19
C LEU A 185 10.75 12.24 -48.84
N ASN A 186 10.67 12.36 -50.16
CA ASN A 186 9.43 12.38 -50.92
C ASN A 186 9.01 11.01 -51.47
N ARG A 187 9.85 9.99 -51.30
CA ARG A 187 9.56 8.62 -51.68
C ARG A 187 8.54 7.96 -50.77
N GLU A 188 7.64 7.17 -51.32
CA GLU A 188 6.63 6.36 -50.63
C GLU A 188 7.26 5.10 -49.97
N PHE A 189 6.90 4.85 -48.72
CA PHE A 189 7.33 3.66 -48.00
C PHE A 189 6.14 2.94 -47.37
N PRO A 190 6.12 1.60 -47.34
CA PRO A 190 5.09 0.83 -46.68
C PRO A 190 5.24 0.95 -45.15
N LEU A 191 4.09 1.07 -44.49
CA LEU A 191 4.04 1.26 -43.01
C LEU A 191 4.06 -0.08 -42.26
N GLY A 192 3.68 -1.20 -42.92
CA GLY A 192 3.56 -2.50 -42.29
C GLY A 192 2.54 -2.54 -41.14
N THR A 193 2.67 -3.53 -40.24
CA THR A 193 1.76 -3.74 -39.10
C THR A 193 2.24 -3.11 -37.80
N ILE A 194 3.42 -2.46 -37.84
CA ILE A 194 4.04 -1.94 -36.61
C ILE A 194 3.52 -0.56 -36.20
N THR A 195 2.74 0.11 -37.07
CA THR A 195 2.19 1.44 -36.86
C THR A 195 0.86 1.60 -37.61
N VAL A 196 0.01 2.49 -37.16
CA VAL A 196 -1.26 2.87 -37.77
C VAL A 196 -1.31 4.37 -38.11
N ILE A 197 -0.14 5.07 -38.14
CA ILE A 197 -0.04 6.49 -38.48
C ILE A 197 -0.55 6.80 -39.91
N GLY A 198 -0.69 5.79 -40.75
CA GLY A 198 -1.24 5.92 -42.11
C GLY A 198 -2.73 6.24 -42.13
N GLY A 199 -3.48 5.84 -41.12
CA GLY A 199 -4.92 5.74 -41.19
C GLY A 199 -5.32 4.71 -42.25
N ASP A 200 -6.08 5.12 -43.26
CA ASP A 200 -6.50 4.23 -44.36
C ASP A 200 -5.42 4.03 -45.45
N ARG A 201 -4.24 4.63 -45.31
CA ARG A 201 -3.14 4.50 -46.28
C ARG A 201 -2.13 3.47 -45.85
N GLU A 202 -1.80 2.54 -46.74
CA GLU A 202 -0.76 1.50 -46.52
C GLU A 202 0.67 2.04 -46.71
N THR A 203 0.82 3.12 -47.49
CA THR A 203 2.09 3.78 -47.77
C THR A 203 2.01 5.27 -47.50
N LEU A 204 3.13 5.89 -47.12
CA LEU A 204 3.27 7.33 -46.96
C LEU A 204 4.67 7.78 -47.42
N PRO A 205 4.82 9.05 -47.89
CA PRO A 205 6.12 9.66 -48.09
C PRO A 205 6.88 9.74 -46.74
N LEU A 206 8.19 9.51 -46.76
CA LEU A 206 9.02 9.56 -45.53
C LEU A 206 8.86 10.87 -44.76
N ARG A 207 8.77 12.00 -45.47
CA ARG A 207 8.52 13.32 -44.84
C ARG A 207 7.20 13.34 -44.03
N GLU A 208 6.14 12.73 -44.54
CA GLU A 208 4.86 12.65 -43.86
C GLU A 208 4.90 11.65 -42.69
N ILE A 209 5.63 10.53 -42.84
CA ILE A 209 5.89 9.56 -41.74
C ILE A 209 6.56 10.30 -40.57
N ILE A 210 7.66 11.00 -40.82
CA ILE A 210 8.40 11.75 -39.79
C ILE A 210 7.51 12.84 -39.14
N LYS A 211 6.73 13.57 -39.94
CA LYS A 211 5.83 14.61 -39.44
C LYS A 211 4.76 14.04 -38.50
N ARG A 212 4.13 12.92 -38.87
CA ARG A 212 3.10 12.26 -38.05
C ARG A 212 3.69 11.67 -36.79
N LEU A 213 4.86 10.99 -36.88
CA LEU A 213 5.56 10.46 -35.71
C LEU A 213 5.98 11.58 -34.74
N ASN A 214 6.51 12.71 -35.25
CA ASN A 214 6.81 13.87 -34.40
C ASN A 214 5.55 14.39 -33.67
N LYS A 215 4.43 14.50 -34.37
CA LYS A 215 3.17 14.95 -33.77
C LYS A 215 2.74 14.02 -32.62
N VAL A 216 2.82 12.70 -32.83
CA VAL A 216 2.34 11.70 -31.86
C VAL A 216 3.30 11.53 -30.67
N TYR A 217 4.61 11.47 -30.93
CA TYR A 217 5.59 11.01 -29.94
C TYR A 217 6.52 12.11 -29.39
N CYS A 218 6.57 13.27 -30.04
CA CYS A 218 7.54 14.32 -29.70
C CYS A 218 6.88 15.72 -29.57
N GLY A 219 5.54 15.82 -29.70
CA GLY A 219 4.77 17.02 -29.43
C GLY A 219 4.46 17.19 -27.95
N HIS A 220 3.28 17.73 -27.64
CA HIS A 220 2.80 17.92 -26.26
C HIS A 220 2.41 16.60 -25.55
N LEU A 221 2.77 15.45 -26.13
CA LEU A 221 2.51 14.10 -25.62
C LEU A 221 3.78 13.25 -25.65
N GLY A 222 4.12 12.65 -24.52
CA GLY A 222 5.09 11.59 -24.40
C GLY A 222 4.39 10.28 -24.05
N LEU A 223 4.56 9.24 -24.86
CA LEU A 223 3.94 7.94 -24.64
C LEU A 223 4.97 6.90 -24.24
N GLU A 224 4.69 6.17 -23.14
CA GLU A 224 5.49 5.04 -22.69
C GLU A 224 4.61 3.79 -22.61
N TYR A 225 4.81 2.82 -23.50
CA TYR A 225 4.00 1.60 -23.53
C TYR A 225 4.72 0.40 -24.15
N ILE A 226 5.84 0.61 -24.85
CA ILE A 226 6.48 -0.43 -25.66
C ILE A 226 7.04 -1.60 -24.83
N TYR A 227 7.19 -1.43 -23.52
CA TYR A 227 7.61 -2.47 -22.56
C TYR A 227 6.47 -3.40 -22.14
N ILE A 228 5.22 -3.09 -22.50
CA ILE A 228 4.06 -3.95 -22.19
C ILE A 228 4.15 -5.22 -23.02
N HIS A 229 3.99 -6.37 -22.38
CA HIS A 229 4.20 -7.67 -23.02
C HIS A 229 3.02 -8.12 -23.88
N ASP A 230 1.82 -7.63 -23.62
CA ASP A 230 0.61 -7.98 -24.34
C ASP A 230 0.51 -7.20 -25.66
N SER A 231 0.55 -7.92 -26.78
CA SER A 231 0.48 -7.33 -28.12
C SER A 231 -0.86 -6.66 -28.41
N THR A 232 -1.96 -7.16 -27.80
CA THR A 232 -3.30 -6.58 -28.00
C THR A 232 -3.40 -5.19 -27.37
N VAL A 233 -2.78 -5.02 -26.19
CA VAL A 233 -2.62 -3.72 -25.52
C VAL A 233 -1.79 -2.76 -26.36
N LEU A 234 -0.66 -3.23 -26.92
CA LEU A 234 0.18 -2.38 -27.78
C LEU A 234 -0.56 -1.90 -29.04
N GLU A 235 -1.33 -2.79 -29.68
CA GLU A 235 -2.14 -2.42 -30.84
C GLU A 235 -3.24 -1.43 -30.47
N TRP A 236 -3.97 -1.69 -29.39
CA TRP A 236 -5.03 -0.80 -28.90
C TRP A 236 -4.50 0.63 -28.63
N LEU A 237 -3.34 0.74 -27.94
CA LEU A 237 -2.72 2.04 -27.67
C LEU A 237 -2.30 2.76 -28.98
N ARG A 238 -1.75 2.04 -29.96
CA ARG A 238 -1.46 2.61 -31.28
C ARG A 238 -2.74 3.13 -31.96
N TYR A 239 -3.82 2.37 -31.97
CA TYR A 239 -5.11 2.82 -32.52
C TYR A 239 -5.62 4.08 -31.83
N LYS A 240 -5.43 4.21 -30.51
CA LYS A 240 -5.86 5.41 -29.78
C LYS A 240 -5.02 6.64 -30.11
N PHE A 241 -3.71 6.49 -30.31
CA PHE A 241 -2.82 7.65 -30.42
C PHE A 241 -2.27 7.92 -31.83
N GLU A 242 -2.05 6.91 -32.64
CA GLU A 242 -1.41 7.08 -33.95
C GLU A 242 -2.38 7.40 -35.08
N ILE A 243 -3.67 7.07 -34.96
CA ILE A 243 -4.64 7.35 -36.02
C ILE A 243 -4.81 8.87 -36.21
N PRO A 244 -4.65 9.39 -37.45
CA PRO A 244 -4.85 10.80 -37.73
C PRO A 244 -6.26 11.27 -37.35
N GLY A 245 -6.35 12.37 -36.59
CA GLY A 245 -7.64 12.92 -36.15
C GLY A 245 -8.21 12.30 -34.86
N ALA A 246 -7.59 11.26 -34.29
CA ALA A 246 -8.08 10.60 -33.07
C ALA A 246 -8.23 11.55 -31.87
N TRP A 247 -7.42 12.63 -31.81
CA TRP A 247 -7.41 13.61 -30.73
C TRP A 247 -8.35 14.79 -30.93
N GLU A 248 -9.07 14.84 -32.05
CA GLU A 248 -9.97 15.96 -32.36
C GLU A 248 -11.23 15.85 -31.50
N LEU A 249 -11.45 16.85 -30.66
CA LEU A 249 -12.61 16.95 -29.78
C LEU A 249 -13.69 17.84 -30.42
N ALA A 250 -14.96 17.50 -30.22
CA ALA A 250 -16.08 18.32 -30.68
C ALA A 250 -16.11 19.69 -30.01
N ALA A 251 -16.67 20.67 -30.67
CA ALA A 251 -16.69 22.06 -30.22
C ALA A 251 -17.35 22.25 -28.84
N ASP A 252 -18.49 21.57 -28.59
CA ASP A 252 -19.18 21.58 -27.31
C ASP A 252 -18.33 20.95 -26.18
N HIS A 253 -17.57 19.89 -26.51
CA HIS A 253 -16.65 19.29 -25.57
C HIS A 253 -15.50 20.23 -25.16
N ARG A 254 -14.95 20.95 -26.12
CA ARG A 254 -13.89 21.94 -25.88
C ARG A 254 -14.40 23.15 -25.05
N LYS A 255 -15.65 23.59 -25.27
CA LYS A 255 -16.30 24.56 -24.39
C LYS A 255 -16.45 24.06 -22.95
N TRP A 256 -16.87 22.82 -22.79
CA TRP A 256 -16.99 22.21 -21.47
C TRP A 256 -15.62 22.10 -20.75
N ILE A 257 -14.54 21.75 -21.46
CA ILE A 257 -13.17 21.77 -20.93
C ILE A 257 -12.82 23.18 -20.46
N TRP A 258 -13.08 24.18 -21.25
CA TRP A 258 -12.84 25.59 -20.91
C TRP A 258 -13.58 25.99 -19.63
N VAL A 259 -14.85 25.64 -19.50
CA VAL A 259 -15.67 25.95 -18.31
C VAL A 259 -15.06 25.31 -17.06
N ASN A 260 -14.56 24.07 -17.12
CA ASN A 260 -13.92 23.41 -15.97
C ASN A 260 -12.62 24.11 -15.56
N ILE A 261 -11.79 24.53 -16.51
CA ILE A 261 -10.56 25.28 -16.23
C ILE A 261 -10.89 26.67 -15.68
N MET A 262 -11.90 27.35 -16.26
CA MET A 262 -12.38 28.65 -15.79
C MET A 262 -12.85 28.57 -14.34
N LYS A 263 -13.63 27.52 -13.99
CA LYS A 263 -14.07 27.28 -12.61
C LYS A 263 -12.85 27.08 -11.69
N ALA A 264 -11.84 26.29 -12.11
CA ALA A 264 -10.64 26.03 -11.33
C ALA A 264 -9.85 27.33 -11.07
N VAL A 265 -9.53 28.10 -12.10
CA VAL A 265 -8.77 29.36 -11.98
C VAL A 265 -9.55 30.43 -11.18
N THR A 266 -10.85 30.58 -11.45
CA THR A 266 -11.69 31.54 -10.75
C THR A 266 -11.81 31.21 -9.27
N PHE A 267 -11.92 29.94 -8.92
CA PHE A 267 -11.95 29.47 -7.52
C PHE A 267 -10.64 29.81 -6.77
N GLU A 268 -9.47 29.50 -7.36
CA GLU A 268 -8.17 29.81 -6.74
C GLU A 268 -8.01 31.34 -6.55
N ASN A 269 -8.38 32.14 -7.57
CA ASN A 269 -8.35 33.60 -7.50
C ASN A 269 -9.32 34.15 -6.43
N PHE A 270 -10.51 33.56 -6.30
CA PHE A 270 -11.49 33.92 -5.29
C PHE A 270 -10.95 33.67 -3.88
N LEU A 271 -10.37 32.49 -3.64
CA LEU A 271 -9.75 32.15 -2.36
C LEU A 271 -8.54 33.05 -2.07
N ALA A 272 -7.71 33.36 -3.07
CA ALA A 272 -6.57 34.27 -2.92
C ALA A 272 -7.02 35.68 -2.49
N LYS A 273 -8.12 36.17 -3.06
CA LYS A 273 -8.71 37.47 -2.71
C LYS A 273 -9.31 37.50 -1.30
N LYS A 274 -10.02 36.44 -0.90
CA LYS A 274 -10.72 36.39 0.41
C LYS A 274 -9.79 35.99 1.57
N TYR A 275 -8.82 35.08 1.29
CA TYR A 275 -7.97 34.44 2.31
C TYR A 275 -6.48 34.45 1.92
N GLY A 276 -5.97 35.64 1.55
CA GLY A 276 -4.61 35.83 1.02
C GLY A 276 -3.49 35.40 1.97
N THR A 277 -3.73 35.47 3.29
CA THR A 277 -2.75 35.10 4.33
C THR A 277 -2.86 33.64 4.78
N GLU A 278 -3.80 32.88 4.23
CA GLU A 278 -4.03 31.48 4.61
C GLU A 278 -3.35 30.52 3.63
N LYS A 279 -2.89 29.36 4.13
CA LYS A 279 -2.41 28.27 3.29
C LYS A 279 -3.59 27.61 2.57
N ARG A 280 -3.49 27.50 1.26
CA ARG A 280 -4.51 26.90 0.37
C ARG A 280 -3.98 25.74 -0.46
N PHE A 281 -2.68 25.71 -0.73
CA PHE A 281 -2.00 24.75 -1.59
C PHE A 281 -2.68 24.60 -2.95
N GLY A 282 -2.80 25.71 -3.68
CA GLY A 282 -3.52 25.78 -4.94
C GLY A 282 -2.86 25.05 -6.10
N LEU A 283 -3.62 24.98 -7.20
CA LEU A 283 -3.23 24.28 -8.44
C LEU A 283 -2.51 25.16 -9.45
N GLU A 284 -2.32 26.47 -9.16
CA GLU A 284 -1.87 27.44 -10.16
C GLU A 284 -0.60 26.96 -10.90
N GLY A 285 -0.77 26.77 -12.21
CA GLY A 285 0.19 26.17 -13.13
C GLY A 285 -0.11 24.72 -13.54
N CYS A 286 -1.16 24.10 -12.94
CA CYS A 286 -1.64 22.75 -13.25
C CYS A 286 -3.18 22.67 -13.24
N GLU A 287 -3.90 23.76 -13.55
CA GLU A 287 -5.37 23.84 -13.41
C GLU A 287 -6.12 22.91 -14.38
N SER A 288 -5.50 22.51 -15.50
CA SER A 288 -6.02 21.50 -16.43
C SER A 288 -6.29 20.13 -15.76
N PHE A 289 -5.70 19.87 -14.59
CA PHE A 289 -6.00 18.71 -13.74
C PHE A 289 -7.50 18.63 -13.39
N ILE A 290 -8.20 19.73 -13.17
CA ILE A 290 -9.65 19.71 -12.85
C ILE A 290 -10.46 19.22 -14.06
N ALA A 291 -10.12 19.67 -15.26
CA ALA A 291 -10.74 19.17 -16.49
C ALA A 291 -10.40 17.70 -16.75
N SER A 292 -9.17 17.28 -16.45
CA SER A 292 -8.74 15.87 -16.47
C SER A 292 -9.61 15.00 -15.57
N MET A 293 -9.78 15.37 -14.30
CA MET A 293 -10.59 14.63 -13.35
C MET A 293 -12.06 14.57 -13.77
N ALA A 294 -12.62 15.69 -14.24
CA ALA A 294 -13.99 15.73 -14.77
C ALA A 294 -14.15 14.76 -15.95
N GLN A 295 -13.17 14.72 -16.87
CA GLN A 295 -13.17 13.78 -18.00
C GLN A 295 -13.06 12.32 -17.55
N CYS A 296 -12.20 12.01 -16.55
CA CYS A 296 -12.09 10.67 -16.00
C CYS A 296 -13.45 10.19 -15.44
N LEU A 297 -14.16 11.05 -14.69
CA LEU A 297 -15.48 10.71 -14.15
C LEU A 297 -16.51 10.45 -15.24
N GLU A 298 -16.61 11.36 -16.24
CA GLU A 298 -17.54 11.21 -17.37
C GLU A 298 -17.29 9.89 -18.12
N THR A 299 -16.05 9.64 -18.54
CA THR A 299 -15.70 8.43 -19.30
C THR A 299 -15.91 7.16 -18.48
N SER A 300 -15.49 7.17 -17.21
CA SER A 300 -15.67 5.99 -16.33
C SER A 300 -17.16 5.68 -16.12
N SER A 301 -18.01 6.70 -16.00
CA SER A 301 -19.46 6.50 -15.89
C SER A 301 -20.08 5.90 -17.17
N GLU A 302 -19.59 6.30 -18.34
CA GLU A 302 -19.98 5.70 -19.61
C GLU A 302 -19.63 4.20 -19.68
N GLN A 303 -18.50 3.81 -19.04
CA GLN A 303 -18.03 2.43 -18.92
C GLN A 303 -18.71 1.63 -17.79
N GLY A 304 -19.64 2.24 -17.03
CA GLY A 304 -20.43 1.55 -16.01
C GLY A 304 -19.96 1.73 -14.57
N VAL A 305 -18.98 2.58 -14.32
CA VAL A 305 -18.54 2.93 -12.95
C VAL A 305 -19.62 3.74 -12.25
N GLU A 306 -20.01 3.29 -11.06
CA GLU A 306 -21.04 3.91 -10.20
C GLU A 306 -20.41 4.74 -9.08
N THR A 307 -19.22 4.33 -8.61
CA THR A 307 -18.53 4.95 -7.47
C THR A 307 -17.06 5.18 -7.75
N VAL A 308 -16.55 6.33 -7.30
CA VAL A 308 -15.12 6.69 -7.40
C VAL A 308 -14.61 7.14 -6.04
N ALA A 309 -13.53 6.54 -5.58
CA ALA A 309 -12.80 7.00 -4.41
C ALA A 309 -11.46 7.63 -4.85
N ILE A 310 -11.19 8.84 -4.37
CA ILE A 310 -9.99 9.61 -4.70
C ILE A 310 -9.07 9.64 -3.47
N GLY A 311 -7.83 9.18 -3.64
CA GLY A 311 -6.72 9.39 -2.71
C GLY A 311 -5.85 10.53 -3.22
N MET A 312 -5.58 11.56 -2.42
CA MET A 312 -4.76 12.68 -2.86
C MET A 312 -4.10 13.43 -1.71
N ALA A 313 -2.95 14.04 -1.99
CA ALA A 313 -2.29 14.97 -1.08
C ALA A 313 -3.02 16.34 -1.02
N HIS A 314 -2.38 17.33 -0.36
CA HIS A 314 -2.96 18.65 -0.11
C HIS A 314 -3.10 19.53 -1.38
N ARG A 315 -2.19 19.39 -2.39
CA ARG A 315 -2.18 20.28 -3.56
C ARG A 315 -3.38 20.06 -4.45
N GLY A 316 -4.13 21.14 -4.68
CA GLY A 316 -5.37 21.11 -5.46
C GLY A 316 -6.57 20.50 -4.75
N ARG A 317 -6.42 20.07 -3.49
CA ARG A 317 -7.48 19.37 -2.77
C ARG A 317 -8.73 20.22 -2.58
N LEU A 318 -8.60 21.52 -2.21
CA LEU A 318 -9.75 22.39 -2.04
C LEU A 318 -10.54 22.57 -3.35
N ASN A 319 -9.84 22.69 -4.46
CA ASN A 319 -10.43 22.78 -5.80
C ASN A 319 -11.12 21.48 -6.20
N THR A 320 -10.48 20.33 -5.94
CA THR A 320 -11.05 18.99 -6.19
C THR A 320 -12.32 18.77 -5.38
N LEU A 321 -12.33 19.10 -4.08
CA LEU A 321 -13.51 18.96 -3.24
C LEU A 321 -14.74 19.71 -3.81
N VAL A 322 -14.56 20.93 -4.30
CA VAL A 322 -15.64 21.77 -4.81
C VAL A 322 -15.97 21.43 -6.27
N ASN A 323 -15.00 21.49 -7.17
CA ASN A 323 -15.25 21.43 -8.62
C ASN A 323 -15.30 19.99 -9.18
N VAL A 324 -14.66 19.01 -8.49
CA VAL A 324 -14.73 17.60 -8.91
C VAL A 324 -15.76 16.82 -8.08
N CYS A 325 -15.79 16.99 -6.76
CA CYS A 325 -16.68 16.22 -5.90
C CYS A 325 -17.99 16.91 -5.55
N SER A 326 -18.19 18.17 -5.98
CA SER A 326 -19.40 18.96 -5.71
C SER A 326 -19.69 19.19 -4.22
N LYS A 327 -18.64 19.23 -3.37
CA LYS A 327 -18.81 19.65 -1.97
C LYS A 327 -19.39 21.05 -1.93
N PRO A 328 -20.45 21.32 -1.13
CA PRO A 328 -21.02 22.65 -1.01
C PRO A 328 -19.95 23.68 -0.61
N LEU A 329 -19.79 24.73 -1.43
CA LEU A 329 -18.68 25.69 -1.25
C LEU A 329 -18.77 26.43 0.10
N HIS A 330 -19.97 26.73 0.60
CA HIS A 330 -20.14 27.34 1.93
C HIS A 330 -19.57 26.47 3.06
N GLN A 331 -19.68 25.14 2.99
CA GLN A 331 -19.08 24.25 3.99
C GLN A 331 -17.55 24.32 3.94
N LEU A 332 -16.94 24.42 2.74
CA LEU A 332 -15.50 24.60 2.62
C LEU A 332 -15.06 25.96 3.17
N LEU A 333 -15.76 27.04 2.80
CA LEU A 333 -15.43 28.41 3.21
C LEU A 333 -15.57 28.62 4.73
N THR A 334 -16.49 27.90 5.36
CA THR A 334 -16.67 27.89 6.82
C THR A 334 -15.41 27.40 7.54
N GLN A 335 -14.65 26.48 6.92
CA GLN A 335 -13.38 25.95 7.52
C GLN A 335 -12.24 26.97 7.56
N PHE A 336 -12.40 28.13 6.95
CA PHE A 336 -11.46 29.26 7.11
C PHE A 336 -11.79 30.16 8.30
N LYS A 337 -12.86 29.87 9.02
CA LYS A 337 -13.29 30.63 10.19
C LYS A 337 -12.94 29.87 11.49
N PRO A 338 -12.71 30.57 12.60
CA PRO A 338 -12.68 29.96 13.92
C PRO A 338 -14.12 29.56 14.32
N ILE A 339 -14.50 28.31 14.06
CA ILE A 339 -15.84 27.80 14.38
C ILE A 339 -15.77 26.68 15.41
N SER A 340 -16.90 26.46 16.10
CA SER A 340 -17.06 25.32 16.98
C SER A 340 -17.27 24.05 16.15
N LEU A 341 -16.59 22.97 16.55
CA LEU A 341 -16.86 21.62 16.03
C LEU A 341 -17.82 20.91 16.99
N GLU A 342 -18.90 20.39 16.45
CA GLU A 342 -19.84 19.57 17.22
C GLU A 342 -19.47 18.09 17.06
N GLY A 343 -19.39 17.37 18.18
CA GLY A 343 -19.04 15.96 18.25
C GLY A 343 -17.71 15.69 18.96
N LEU A 344 -17.32 14.41 18.96
CA LEU A 344 -16.07 13.97 19.57
C LEU A 344 -14.92 14.18 18.60
N GLY A 345 -14.01 15.08 18.93
CA GLY A 345 -12.78 15.25 18.17
C GLY A 345 -12.15 16.64 18.28
N SER A 346 -10.91 16.75 17.79
CA SER A 346 -10.12 17.98 17.74
C SER A 346 -10.15 18.68 16.36
N GLY A 347 -10.64 17.98 15.32
CA GLY A 347 -10.60 18.47 13.95
C GLY A 347 -9.22 18.39 13.30
N ASP A 348 -9.16 18.78 12.02
CA ASP A 348 -7.92 18.88 11.25
C ASP A 348 -7.96 20.10 10.32
N VAL A 349 -6.82 20.42 9.71
CA VAL A 349 -6.71 21.51 8.75
C VAL A 349 -7.54 21.23 7.49
N LYS A 350 -8.10 22.26 6.89
CA LYS A 350 -9.03 22.19 5.73
C LYS A 350 -8.52 21.36 4.54
N TYR A 351 -7.24 21.40 4.26
CA TYR A 351 -6.62 20.68 3.15
C TYR A 351 -6.26 19.20 3.45
N HIS A 352 -6.73 18.65 4.59
CA HIS A 352 -6.69 17.21 4.91
C HIS A 352 -8.09 16.56 4.89
N LEU A 353 -9.15 17.36 4.93
CA LEU A 353 -10.51 16.86 5.06
C LEU A 353 -10.99 16.15 3.80
N GLY A 354 -11.83 15.15 4.01
CA GLY A 354 -12.48 14.39 2.96
C GLY A 354 -13.85 14.95 2.58
N THR A 355 -14.50 14.24 1.68
CA THR A 355 -15.90 14.42 1.33
C THR A 355 -16.46 13.16 0.71
N CYS A 356 -17.79 13.01 0.76
CA CYS A 356 -18.55 12.04 -0.02
C CYS A 356 -19.80 12.71 -0.53
N ALA A 357 -20.08 12.61 -1.82
CA ALA A 357 -21.26 13.20 -2.43
C ALA A 357 -21.76 12.40 -3.64
N GLU A 358 -23.06 12.39 -3.85
CA GLU A 358 -23.66 12.00 -5.13
C GLU A 358 -23.56 13.20 -6.09
N ARG A 359 -22.94 13.00 -7.23
CA ARG A 359 -22.81 14.00 -8.30
C ARG A 359 -23.60 13.56 -9.52
N VAL A 360 -24.33 14.51 -10.13
CA VAL A 360 -24.86 14.36 -11.48
C VAL A 360 -23.82 14.89 -12.46
N LEU A 361 -23.33 14.03 -13.33
CA LEU A 361 -22.30 14.36 -14.32
C LEU A 361 -22.89 15.23 -15.43
N GLU A 362 -22.17 16.29 -15.82
CA GLU A 362 -22.71 17.36 -16.68
C GLU A 362 -22.98 16.92 -18.13
N ARG A 363 -22.18 15.98 -18.66
CA ARG A 363 -22.28 15.52 -20.06
C ARG A 363 -23.15 14.28 -20.21
N SER A 364 -22.89 13.25 -19.37
CA SER A 364 -23.62 11.99 -19.43
C SER A 364 -24.99 12.03 -18.76
N GLY A 365 -25.22 13.00 -17.85
CA GLY A 365 -26.41 13.07 -17.00
C GLY A 365 -26.50 11.95 -15.97
N LYS A 366 -25.49 11.09 -15.88
CA LYS A 366 -25.47 9.96 -14.96
C LYS A 366 -25.14 10.42 -13.54
N LYS A 367 -25.69 9.72 -12.56
CA LYS A 367 -25.35 9.87 -11.15
C LYS A 367 -24.14 9.04 -10.81
N MET A 368 -23.22 9.59 -10.05
CA MET A 368 -22.00 8.91 -9.58
C MET A 368 -21.72 9.32 -8.14
N HIS A 369 -21.39 8.37 -7.30
CA HIS A 369 -20.85 8.60 -5.96
C HIS A 369 -19.37 8.95 -6.07
N VAL A 370 -18.95 10.13 -5.63
CA VAL A 370 -17.54 10.55 -5.64
C VAL A 370 -17.11 10.89 -4.23
N SER A 371 -16.00 10.32 -3.80
CA SER A 371 -15.45 10.56 -2.46
C SER A 371 -13.96 10.88 -2.50
N VAL A 372 -13.50 11.71 -1.56
CA VAL A 372 -12.09 11.96 -1.29
C VAL A 372 -11.76 11.46 0.11
N THR A 373 -10.78 10.57 0.22
CA THR A 373 -10.35 10.03 1.51
C THR A 373 -9.62 11.12 2.30
N ALA A 374 -10.02 11.34 3.57
CA ALA A 374 -9.26 12.21 4.48
C ALA A 374 -7.87 11.60 4.74
N ASN A 375 -6.83 12.45 4.82
CA ASN A 375 -5.45 12.01 5.02
C ASN A 375 -4.60 13.06 5.73
N PRO A 376 -3.49 12.66 6.39
CA PRO A 376 -2.54 13.57 7.02
C PRO A 376 -1.60 14.21 5.98
N SER A 377 -0.68 15.06 6.46
CA SER A 377 0.40 15.63 5.62
C SER A 377 1.45 14.63 5.15
N HIS A 378 1.40 13.37 5.60
CA HIS A 378 2.32 12.30 5.18
C HIS A 378 1.97 11.85 3.77
N LEU A 379 2.72 12.38 2.81
CA LEU A 379 2.45 12.18 1.38
C LEU A 379 2.39 10.69 1.01
N GLU A 380 1.43 10.33 0.15
CA GLU A 380 1.20 9.01 -0.42
C GLU A 380 0.70 7.93 0.58
N SER A 381 0.62 8.25 1.89
CA SER A 381 0.10 7.28 2.89
C SER A 381 -1.37 6.90 2.67
N VAL A 382 -2.11 7.70 1.93
CA VAL A 382 -3.53 7.49 1.60
C VAL A 382 -3.73 6.53 0.42
N ASP A 383 -2.68 6.22 -0.34
CA ASP A 383 -2.78 5.43 -1.58
C ASP A 383 -3.35 4.04 -1.30
N SER A 384 -2.67 3.26 -0.47
CA SER A 384 -3.11 1.92 -0.09
C SER A 384 -4.44 1.93 0.67
N VAL A 385 -4.71 2.97 1.48
CA VAL A 385 -5.98 3.16 2.19
C VAL A 385 -7.14 3.33 1.20
N THR A 386 -6.97 4.15 0.16
CA THR A 386 -8.01 4.36 -0.86
C THR A 386 -8.26 3.08 -1.66
N VAL A 387 -7.20 2.38 -2.05
CA VAL A 387 -7.32 1.10 -2.79
C VAL A 387 -8.02 0.03 -1.93
N GLY A 388 -7.66 -0.08 -0.65
CA GLY A 388 -8.29 -1.02 0.29
C GLY A 388 -9.78 -0.74 0.48
N ARG A 389 -10.17 0.54 0.57
CA ARG A 389 -11.58 0.95 0.65
C ARG A 389 -12.37 0.55 -0.60
N VAL A 390 -11.83 0.82 -1.79
CA VAL A 390 -12.47 0.43 -3.06
C VAL A 390 -12.61 -1.08 -3.15
N ARG A 391 -11.59 -1.85 -2.73
CA ARG A 391 -11.69 -3.31 -2.71
C ARG A 391 -12.82 -3.81 -1.80
N ALA A 392 -12.98 -3.24 -0.61
CA ALA A 392 -14.07 -3.59 0.29
C ALA A 392 -15.45 -3.33 -0.35
N GLU A 393 -15.59 -2.20 -1.02
CA GLU A 393 -16.81 -1.83 -1.74
C GLU A 393 -17.13 -2.80 -2.88
N GLN A 394 -16.11 -3.19 -3.66
CA GLN A 394 -16.25 -4.17 -4.75
C GLN A 394 -16.70 -5.53 -4.22
N VAL A 395 -16.11 -6.00 -3.13
CA VAL A 395 -16.48 -7.29 -2.51
C VAL A 395 -17.93 -7.26 -2.05
N GLU A 396 -18.36 -6.18 -1.38
CA GLU A 396 -19.73 -6.05 -0.89
C GLU A 396 -20.76 -5.95 -2.03
N LYS A 397 -20.44 -5.26 -3.12
CA LYS A 397 -21.28 -5.15 -4.31
C LYS A 397 -21.25 -6.39 -5.23
N GLY A 398 -20.43 -7.39 -4.93
CA GLY A 398 -20.19 -8.54 -5.81
C GLY A 398 -19.51 -8.14 -7.13
N ASP A 399 -18.79 -7.02 -7.14
CA ASP A 399 -18.06 -6.48 -8.30
C ASP A 399 -16.68 -7.15 -8.46
N ILE A 400 -16.69 -8.44 -8.78
CA ILE A 400 -15.48 -9.27 -8.86
C ILE A 400 -14.46 -8.72 -9.88
N LYS A 401 -14.95 -8.10 -10.95
CA LYS A 401 -14.11 -7.55 -12.04
C LYS A 401 -13.68 -6.11 -11.79
N GLY A 402 -14.17 -5.45 -10.75
CA GLY A 402 -13.86 -4.05 -10.46
C GLY A 402 -14.43 -3.08 -11.50
N GLN A 403 -15.62 -3.35 -12.04
CA GLN A 403 -16.25 -2.54 -13.08
C GLN A 403 -17.09 -1.40 -12.54
N LYS A 404 -17.61 -1.52 -11.29
CA LYS A 404 -18.54 -0.54 -10.70
C LYS A 404 -17.87 0.46 -9.78
N SER A 405 -16.75 0.07 -9.15
CA SER A 405 -16.04 0.92 -8.20
C SER A 405 -14.59 1.14 -8.66
N LEU A 406 -14.14 2.40 -8.65
CA LEU A 406 -12.85 2.84 -9.18
C LEU A 406 -12.05 3.60 -8.14
N ALA A 407 -10.74 3.31 -8.02
CA ALA A 407 -9.77 4.15 -7.32
C ALA A 407 -9.06 5.09 -8.29
N ILE A 408 -8.98 6.38 -7.94
CA ILE A 408 -8.10 7.37 -8.58
C ILE A 408 -7.12 7.87 -7.53
N LEU A 409 -5.82 7.72 -7.78
CA LEU A 409 -4.76 8.20 -6.91
C LEU A 409 -4.09 9.41 -7.56
N VAL A 410 -4.01 10.51 -6.80
CA VAL A 410 -3.44 11.78 -7.26
C VAL A 410 -2.16 12.07 -6.51
N HIS A 411 -1.06 12.14 -7.25
CA HIS A 411 0.29 12.23 -6.74
C HIS A 411 0.94 13.59 -7.04
N GLY A 412 1.88 14.01 -6.20
CA GLY A 412 2.88 15.02 -6.57
C GLY A 412 4.12 14.33 -7.13
N ASP A 413 4.76 14.92 -8.14
CA ASP A 413 5.90 14.32 -8.86
C ASP A 413 7.07 13.87 -7.96
N ALA A 414 7.43 14.68 -6.98
CA ALA A 414 8.53 14.37 -6.06
C ALA A 414 8.16 13.26 -5.06
N ALA A 415 6.91 13.23 -4.59
CA ALA A 415 6.42 12.21 -3.67
C ALA A 415 6.24 10.87 -4.39
N TYR A 416 5.64 10.87 -5.57
CA TYR A 416 5.40 9.66 -6.36
C TYR A 416 6.68 8.88 -6.68
N SER A 417 7.75 9.59 -7.05
CA SER A 417 9.06 8.96 -7.30
C SER A 417 9.85 8.63 -6.04
N GLY A 418 9.58 9.33 -4.92
CA GLY A 418 10.43 9.27 -3.71
C GLY A 418 9.88 8.43 -2.56
N GLN A 419 8.56 8.27 -2.45
CA GLN A 419 7.93 7.56 -1.34
C GLN A 419 7.81 6.06 -1.62
N GLY A 420 8.37 5.22 -0.72
CA GLY A 420 8.33 3.77 -0.86
C GLY A 420 6.91 3.18 -0.90
N ILE A 421 5.95 3.81 -0.21
CA ILE A 421 4.55 3.37 -0.18
C ILE A 421 3.89 3.33 -1.56
N CYS A 422 4.31 4.20 -2.51
CA CYS A 422 3.84 4.13 -3.90
C CYS A 422 4.21 2.80 -4.56
N TYR A 423 5.45 2.35 -4.37
CA TYR A 423 5.94 1.05 -4.89
C TYR A 423 5.22 -0.12 -4.25
N GLU A 424 5.00 -0.07 -2.93
CA GLU A 424 4.26 -1.09 -2.18
C GLU A 424 2.81 -1.17 -2.66
N THR A 425 2.12 -0.04 -2.84
CA THR A 425 0.74 0.02 -3.33
C THR A 425 0.60 -0.51 -4.75
N MET A 426 1.51 -0.14 -5.66
CA MET A 426 1.48 -0.65 -7.03
C MET A 426 1.67 -2.16 -7.11
N HIS A 427 2.46 -2.76 -6.22
CA HIS A 427 2.59 -4.22 -6.18
C HIS A 427 1.33 -4.96 -5.73
N LEU A 428 0.33 -4.28 -5.14
CA LEU A 428 -0.95 -4.88 -4.77
C LEU A 428 -1.90 -5.05 -5.97
N THR A 429 -1.70 -4.31 -7.06
CA THR A 429 -2.68 -4.14 -8.15
C THR A 429 -3.14 -5.45 -8.82
N LYS A 430 -2.28 -6.47 -8.90
CA LYS A 430 -2.60 -7.76 -9.56
C LYS A 430 -2.71 -8.94 -8.59
N LEU A 431 -2.63 -8.70 -7.29
CA LEU A 431 -2.77 -9.77 -6.31
C LEU A 431 -4.26 -10.11 -6.12
N PRO A 432 -4.64 -11.40 -6.05
CA PRO A 432 -6.05 -11.84 -6.09
C PRO A 432 -6.96 -11.16 -5.09
N ASP A 433 -6.49 -11.00 -3.83
CA ASP A 433 -7.30 -10.46 -2.73
C ASP A 433 -7.11 -8.94 -2.51
N TYR A 434 -6.26 -8.28 -3.32
CA TYR A 434 -5.94 -6.86 -3.22
C TYR A 434 -6.31 -6.06 -4.47
N THR A 435 -6.40 -6.71 -5.63
CA THR A 435 -6.72 -6.03 -6.90
C THR A 435 -8.06 -5.31 -6.86
N THR A 436 -8.09 -4.11 -7.46
CA THR A 436 -9.31 -3.32 -7.68
C THR A 436 -9.70 -3.25 -9.16
N GLY A 437 -9.10 -4.10 -10.01
CA GLY A 437 -9.30 -4.04 -11.46
C GLY A 437 -8.66 -2.79 -12.08
N GLY A 438 -7.52 -2.38 -11.56
CA GLY A 438 -6.72 -1.24 -12.01
C GLY A 438 -7.06 0.10 -11.34
N VAL A 439 -6.06 0.94 -11.25
CA VAL A 439 -6.07 2.29 -10.67
C VAL A 439 -5.69 3.31 -11.74
N ILE A 440 -6.34 4.49 -11.74
CA ILE A 440 -5.87 5.63 -12.52
C ILE A 440 -4.96 6.46 -11.61
N HIS A 441 -3.67 6.47 -11.92
CA HIS A 441 -2.68 7.31 -11.26
C HIS A 441 -2.57 8.65 -12.00
N SER A 442 -2.98 9.75 -11.37
CA SER A 442 -2.88 11.09 -11.95
C SER A 442 -1.81 11.89 -11.22
N VAL A 443 -0.75 12.29 -11.93
CA VAL A 443 0.37 13.05 -11.35
C VAL A 443 0.21 14.52 -11.66
N ILE A 444 0.10 15.36 -10.61
CA ILE A 444 0.23 16.81 -10.70
C ILE A 444 1.72 17.13 -10.69
N ASN A 445 2.34 17.09 -11.87
CA ASN A 445 3.79 17.24 -12.02
C ASN A 445 4.15 18.72 -12.17
N ASN A 446 4.40 19.39 -11.06
CA ASN A 446 4.83 20.77 -11.06
C ASN A 446 6.35 20.97 -11.11
N GLN A 447 7.10 19.91 -11.33
CA GLN A 447 8.55 19.88 -11.59
C GLN A 447 9.40 20.44 -10.44
N ILE A 448 8.91 20.36 -9.21
CA ILE A 448 9.67 20.78 -8.01
C ILE A 448 9.11 20.11 -6.74
N GLY A 449 9.99 19.56 -5.91
CA GLY A 449 9.65 19.01 -4.60
C GLY A 449 10.03 19.97 -3.46
N PHE A 450 9.06 20.66 -2.86
CA PHE A 450 9.29 21.74 -1.91
C PHE A 450 10.22 22.82 -2.52
N THR A 451 11.55 22.73 -2.31
CA THR A 451 12.60 23.57 -2.91
C THR A 451 13.62 22.76 -3.73
N THR A 452 13.38 21.47 -3.92
CA THR A 452 14.33 20.57 -4.59
C THR A 452 13.96 20.37 -6.06
N ASP A 453 14.89 20.72 -6.91
CA ASP A 453 14.82 20.53 -8.36
C ASP A 453 14.86 19.01 -8.70
N PRO A 454 14.12 18.52 -9.71
CA PRO A 454 14.10 17.11 -10.12
C PRO A 454 15.48 16.50 -10.38
N ARG A 455 16.42 17.30 -10.89
CA ARG A 455 17.82 16.86 -11.13
C ARG A 455 18.56 16.42 -9.87
N TYR A 456 18.06 16.79 -8.68
CA TYR A 456 18.63 16.45 -7.37
C TYR A 456 17.72 15.56 -6.53
N SER A 457 16.47 15.32 -6.96
CA SER A 457 15.48 14.58 -6.17
C SER A 457 15.21 13.16 -6.67
N ARG A 458 15.52 12.87 -7.94
CA ARG A 458 15.32 11.52 -8.52
C ARG A 458 16.42 11.15 -9.53
N SER A 459 16.63 9.85 -9.69
CA SER A 459 17.60 9.30 -10.68
C SER A 459 16.96 8.96 -12.01
N SER A 460 15.63 8.74 -12.04
CA SER A 460 14.87 8.41 -13.26
C SER A 460 14.64 9.63 -14.14
N ALA A 461 14.42 9.41 -15.43
CA ALA A 461 14.10 10.47 -16.39
C ALA A 461 12.76 11.14 -16.03
N HIS A 462 11.74 10.32 -15.79
CA HIS A 462 10.41 10.77 -15.36
C HIS A 462 10.10 10.33 -13.94
N CYS A 463 9.28 11.10 -13.22
CA CYS A 463 8.80 10.72 -11.88
C CYS A 463 7.89 9.47 -11.92
N THR A 464 7.37 9.15 -13.09
CA THR A 464 6.41 8.10 -13.38
C THR A 464 7.03 6.78 -13.81
N ASP A 465 8.37 6.65 -13.84
CA ASP A 465 9.07 5.40 -14.19
C ASP A 465 8.66 4.21 -13.28
N ILE A 466 8.10 4.50 -12.11
CA ILE A 466 7.49 3.50 -11.22
C ILE A 466 6.35 2.71 -11.91
N GLY A 467 5.58 3.31 -12.82
CA GLY A 467 4.50 2.63 -13.56
C GLY A 467 4.98 1.44 -14.39
N ARG A 468 6.24 1.45 -14.80
CA ARG A 468 6.84 0.36 -15.59
C ARG A 468 6.95 -0.96 -14.82
N ILE A 469 7.02 -0.94 -13.48
CA ILE A 469 7.16 -2.16 -12.67
C ILE A 469 5.94 -3.08 -12.77
N VAL A 470 4.76 -2.53 -13.06
CA VAL A 470 3.50 -3.28 -13.22
C VAL A 470 3.01 -3.31 -14.68
N ASN A 471 3.85 -2.87 -15.62
CA ASN A 471 3.51 -2.73 -17.05
C ASN A 471 2.30 -1.80 -17.29
N ALA A 472 2.17 -0.74 -16.51
CA ALA A 472 1.16 0.29 -16.73
C ALA A 472 1.61 1.24 -17.87
N PRO A 473 0.76 1.57 -18.85
CA PRO A 473 1.09 2.61 -19.83
C PRO A 473 1.18 3.98 -19.14
N ILE A 474 2.08 4.83 -19.60
CA ILE A 474 2.33 6.17 -19.04
C ILE A 474 2.10 7.21 -20.14
N PHE A 475 1.26 8.22 -19.87
CA PHE A 475 0.94 9.33 -20.73
C PHE A 475 1.45 10.61 -20.09
N HIS A 476 2.55 11.18 -20.59
CA HIS A 476 3.05 12.50 -20.21
C HIS A 476 2.37 13.55 -21.08
N VAL A 477 1.69 14.50 -20.50
CA VAL A 477 0.94 15.50 -21.25
C VAL A 477 1.24 16.91 -20.74
N HIS A 478 1.45 17.83 -21.67
CA HIS A 478 1.69 19.24 -21.41
C HIS A 478 0.43 19.88 -20.77
N ALA A 479 0.55 20.46 -19.59
CA ALA A 479 -0.59 21.01 -18.83
C ALA A 479 -1.31 22.17 -19.55
N ASP A 480 -0.59 22.92 -20.41
CA ASP A 480 -1.17 24.04 -21.16
C ASP A 480 -1.82 23.60 -22.50
N ASP A 481 -1.98 22.28 -22.73
CA ASP A 481 -2.80 21.72 -23.82
C ASP A 481 -4.01 20.96 -23.29
N PRO A 482 -5.08 21.67 -22.86
CA PRO A 482 -6.24 21.05 -22.22
C PRO A 482 -7.01 20.06 -23.10
N ASP A 483 -7.03 20.24 -24.42
CA ASP A 483 -7.64 19.29 -25.35
C ASP A 483 -6.95 17.94 -25.25
N LEU A 484 -5.62 17.94 -25.22
CA LEU A 484 -4.82 16.73 -25.14
C LEU A 484 -4.88 16.10 -23.74
N VAL A 485 -4.88 16.91 -22.66
CA VAL A 485 -5.08 16.45 -21.29
C VAL A 485 -6.42 15.70 -21.17
N ALA A 486 -7.51 16.26 -21.67
CA ALA A 486 -8.82 15.62 -21.66
C ALA A 486 -8.84 14.33 -22.51
N TYR A 487 -8.20 14.34 -23.68
CA TYR A 487 -8.09 13.14 -24.50
C TYR A 487 -7.32 12.02 -23.81
N CYS A 488 -6.16 12.30 -23.22
CA CYS A 488 -5.37 11.33 -22.48
C CYS A 488 -6.14 10.78 -21.27
N SER A 489 -6.89 11.64 -20.56
CA SER A 489 -7.76 11.23 -19.45
C SER A 489 -8.87 10.28 -19.89
N LYS A 490 -9.47 10.54 -21.05
CA LYS A 490 -10.44 9.64 -21.67
C LYS A 490 -9.81 8.29 -21.98
N VAL A 491 -8.66 8.26 -22.65
CA VAL A 491 -7.97 7.01 -23.01
C VAL A 491 -7.52 6.24 -21.77
N ALA A 492 -7.06 6.93 -20.73
CA ALA A 492 -6.69 6.29 -19.45
C ALA A 492 -7.90 5.58 -18.81
N SER A 493 -9.07 6.23 -18.79
CA SER A 493 -10.30 5.64 -18.26
C SER A 493 -10.79 4.45 -19.09
N GLU A 494 -10.74 4.56 -20.42
CA GLU A 494 -11.07 3.47 -21.34
C GLU A 494 -10.11 2.29 -21.20
N TYR A 495 -8.79 2.55 -21.04
CA TYR A 495 -7.77 1.53 -20.82
C TYR A 495 -8.02 0.73 -19.54
N ARG A 496 -8.28 1.43 -18.44
CA ARG A 496 -8.59 0.80 -17.15
C ARG A 496 -9.84 -0.08 -17.23
N ALA A 497 -10.89 0.40 -17.91
CA ALA A 497 -12.13 -0.35 -18.07
C ALA A 497 -11.97 -1.60 -18.94
N GLU A 498 -11.17 -1.53 -20.02
CA GLU A 498 -10.97 -2.62 -20.97
C GLU A 498 -10.00 -3.69 -20.44
N TYR A 499 -8.87 -3.26 -19.85
CA TYR A 499 -7.77 -4.16 -19.46
C TYR A 499 -7.69 -4.45 -17.96
N HIS A 500 -8.51 -3.81 -17.14
CA HIS A 500 -8.50 -3.97 -15.69
C HIS A 500 -7.08 -3.87 -15.09
N ASN A 501 -6.32 -2.87 -15.53
CA ASN A 501 -4.94 -2.64 -15.16
C ASN A 501 -4.69 -1.16 -14.84
N ASP A 502 -3.59 -0.88 -14.14
CA ASP A 502 -3.18 0.48 -13.81
C ASP A 502 -2.77 1.26 -15.05
N VAL A 503 -2.99 2.57 -15.01
CA VAL A 503 -2.54 3.53 -16.01
C VAL A 503 -2.06 4.80 -15.32
N VAL A 504 -1.00 5.41 -15.85
CA VAL A 504 -0.41 6.63 -15.28
C VAL A 504 -0.61 7.80 -16.24
N LEU A 505 -1.19 8.87 -15.72
CA LEU A 505 -1.39 10.15 -16.42
C LEU A 505 -0.53 11.21 -15.73
N ASP A 506 0.53 11.66 -16.40
CA ASP A 506 1.49 12.65 -15.91
C ASP A 506 1.17 14.02 -16.53
N ILE A 507 0.53 14.92 -15.76
CA ILE A 507 0.17 16.27 -16.20
C ILE A 507 1.33 17.20 -15.84
N VAL A 508 2.19 17.47 -16.83
CA VAL A 508 3.42 18.23 -16.63
C VAL A 508 3.13 19.72 -16.76
N GLY A 509 3.23 20.40 -15.64
CA GLY A 509 2.98 21.84 -15.52
C GLY A 509 4.08 22.52 -14.70
N TYR A 510 3.70 23.49 -13.90
CA TYR A 510 4.58 24.21 -13.00
C TYR A 510 3.81 24.64 -11.74
N ARG A 511 4.52 25.16 -10.75
CA ARG A 511 3.93 25.71 -9.52
C ARG A 511 4.14 27.22 -9.50
N ARG A 512 3.07 27.99 -9.59
CA ARG A 512 3.16 29.47 -9.67
C ARG A 512 3.62 30.11 -8.38
N ASN A 513 3.16 29.65 -7.24
CA ASN A 513 3.52 30.15 -5.91
C ASN A 513 4.65 29.31 -5.29
N GLY A 514 5.09 29.61 -4.07
CA GLY A 514 5.99 28.74 -3.31
C GLY A 514 5.37 27.39 -2.97
N HIS A 515 6.00 26.62 -2.06
CA HIS A 515 5.40 25.39 -1.57
C HIS A 515 4.00 25.62 -0.98
N ASN A 516 3.85 26.72 -0.27
CA ASN A 516 2.57 27.32 0.08
C ASN A 516 2.60 28.81 -0.32
N GLU A 517 1.47 29.49 -0.24
CA GLU A 517 1.30 30.86 -0.74
C GLU A 517 2.06 31.92 0.05
N MET A 518 2.62 31.57 1.23
CA MET A 518 3.42 32.46 2.06
C MET A 518 4.92 32.30 1.84
N ASP A 519 5.33 31.35 1.01
CA ASP A 519 6.72 31.01 0.74
C ASP A 519 7.25 31.79 -0.47
N GLU A 520 8.48 32.35 -0.37
CA GLU A 520 9.13 33.07 -1.48
C GLU A 520 10.05 32.15 -2.29
N PRO A 521 9.59 31.63 -3.42
CA PRO A 521 10.32 30.61 -4.16
C PRO A 521 11.54 31.14 -4.92
N MET A 522 11.64 32.46 -5.14
CA MET A 522 12.81 33.05 -5.78
C MET A 522 14.08 32.95 -4.96
N LEU A 523 13.99 32.67 -3.66
CA LEU A 523 15.14 32.44 -2.81
C LEU A 523 15.96 31.22 -3.22
N THR A 524 15.32 30.21 -3.82
CA THR A 524 15.95 28.95 -4.20
C THR A 524 15.96 28.67 -5.71
N GLN A 525 14.92 29.07 -6.46
CA GLN A 525 14.77 28.84 -7.90
C GLN A 525 14.54 30.15 -8.69
N PRO A 526 15.46 31.11 -8.67
CA PRO A 526 15.22 32.43 -9.26
C PRO A 526 14.99 32.41 -10.78
N LEU A 527 15.69 31.53 -11.53
CA LEU A 527 15.52 31.47 -12.99
C LEU A 527 14.17 30.83 -13.38
N MET A 528 13.77 29.78 -12.70
CA MET A 528 12.50 29.10 -12.91
C MET A 528 11.33 30.07 -12.65
N TYR A 529 11.33 30.76 -11.51
CA TYR A 529 10.25 31.66 -11.16
C TYR A 529 10.20 32.96 -11.96
N LYS A 530 11.33 33.45 -12.50
CA LYS A 530 11.32 34.51 -13.49
C LYS A 530 10.57 34.11 -14.76
N ARG A 531 10.74 32.87 -15.22
CA ARG A 531 9.97 32.35 -16.36
C ARG A 531 8.50 32.18 -16.00
N ILE A 532 8.18 31.61 -14.84
CA ILE A 532 6.80 31.42 -14.36
C ILE A 532 6.05 32.76 -14.28
N GLN A 533 6.70 33.83 -13.79
CA GLN A 533 6.10 35.16 -13.71
C GLN A 533 5.70 35.73 -15.07
N SER A 534 6.48 35.44 -16.10
CA SER A 534 6.21 35.91 -17.49
C SER A 534 5.31 34.95 -18.28
N HIS A 535 5.06 33.73 -17.76
CA HIS A 535 4.25 32.74 -18.44
C HIS A 535 2.76 32.97 -18.18
N PRO A 536 1.90 33.08 -19.21
CA PRO A 536 0.46 33.20 -19.04
C PRO A 536 -0.11 31.91 -18.39
N ASN A 537 -1.24 32.01 -17.69
CA ASN A 537 -1.90 30.81 -17.16
C ASN A 537 -2.62 30.02 -18.25
N VAL A 538 -2.92 28.77 -18.01
CA VAL A 538 -3.56 27.86 -18.98
C VAL A 538 -4.92 28.39 -19.46
N LEU A 539 -5.71 29.05 -18.61
CA LEU A 539 -6.99 29.63 -19.02
C LEU A 539 -6.80 30.71 -20.09
N ALA A 540 -5.81 31.59 -19.91
CA ALA A 540 -5.51 32.64 -20.91
C ALA A 540 -5.03 32.02 -22.23
N ILE A 541 -4.14 31.03 -22.18
CA ILE A 541 -3.64 30.34 -23.38
C ILE A 541 -4.78 29.66 -24.12
N TYR A 542 -5.64 28.93 -23.41
CA TYR A 542 -6.73 28.17 -24.00
C TYR A 542 -7.86 29.07 -24.52
N THR A 543 -8.15 30.16 -23.78
CA THR A 543 -9.10 31.19 -24.24
C THR A 543 -8.67 31.81 -25.57
N ASP A 544 -7.40 32.24 -25.67
CA ASP A 544 -6.86 32.81 -26.92
C ASP A 544 -6.96 31.81 -28.09
N LYS A 545 -6.68 30.53 -27.87
CA LYS A 545 -6.83 29.44 -28.85
C LYS A 545 -8.29 29.35 -29.33
N LEU A 546 -9.25 29.25 -28.41
CA LEU A 546 -10.66 29.06 -28.75
C LEU A 546 -11.31 30.28 -29.43
N LEU A 547 -10.91 31.51 -29.03
CA LEU A 547 -11.33 32.76 -29.70
C LEU A 547 -10.80 32.82 -31.11
N LYS A 548 -9.52 32.50 -31.35
CA LYS A 548 -8.93 32.46 -32.71
C LYS A 548 -9.60 31.45 -33.63
N GLU A 549 -10.06 30.33 -33.07
CA GLU A 549 -10.80 29.31 -33.81
C GLU A 549 -12.30 29.64 -33.96
N GLY A 550 -12.79 30.70 -33.32
CA GLY A 550 -14.20 31.12 -33.38
C GLY A 550 -15.17 30.19 -32.65
N LEU A 551 -14.68 29.39 -31.71
CA LEU A 551 -15.50 28.46 -30.95
C LEU A 551 -16.22 29.13 -29.77
N ILE A 552 -15.66 30.18 -29.20
CA ILE A 552 -16.22 30.98 -28.11
C ILE A 552 -16.10 32.47 -28.47
N ASP A 553 -16.88 33.33 -27.81
CA ASP A 553 -16.83 34.77 -27.94
C ASP A 553 -16.76 35.45 -26.55
N GLU A 554 -16.54 36.79 -26.56
CA GLU A 554 -16.43 37.58 -25.33
C GLU A 554 -17.70 37.54 -24.47
N ALA A 555 -18.89 37.38 -25.11
CA ALA A 555 -20.15 37.26 -24.38
C ALA A 555 -20.22 35.96 -23.57
N PHE A 556 -19.87 34.85 -24.19
CA PHE A 556 -19.78 33.53 -23.52
C PHE A 556 -18.77 33.54 -22.35
N LEU A 557 -17.58 34.10 -22.59
CA LEU A 557 -16.55 34.21 -21.55
C LEU A 557 -17.06 34.95 -20.31
N LYS A 558 -17.68 36.10 -20.55
CA LYS A 558 -18.21 36.93 -19.48
C LYS A 558 -19.38 36.27 -18.75
N GLU A 559 -20.33 35.71 -19.47
CA GLU A 559 -21.51 35.05 -18.89
C GLU A 559 -21.11 33.92 -17.95
N GLU A 560 -20.28 32.99 -18.39
CA GLU A 560 -19.89 31.82 -17.57
C GLU A 560 -19.01 32.23 -16.37
N THR A 561 -18.11 33.22 -16.55
CA THR A 561 -17.26 33.71 -15.45
C THR A 561 -18.08 34.47 -14.40
N ASP A 562 -18.96 35.38 -14.84
CA ASP A 562 -19.82 36.16 -13.92
C ASP A 562 -20.80 35.25 -13.15
N LYS A 563 -21.36 34.23 -13.80
CA LYS A 563 -22.23 33.22 -13.19
C LYS A 563 -21.49 32.44 -12.09
N TYR A 564 -20.25 31.97 -12.33
CA TYR A 564 -19.49 31.24 -11.34
C TYR A 564 -19.01 32.13 -10.18
N LEU A 565 -18.60 33.37 -10.47
CA LEU A 565 -18.25 34.34 -9.43
C LEU A 565 -19.44 34.68 -8.53
N ALA A 566 -20.64 34.91 -9.12
CA ALA A 566 -21.87 35.15 -8.36
C ALA A 566 -22.21 33.99 -7.45
N HIS A 567 -22.01 32.75 -7.92
CA HIS A 567 -22.14 31.55 -7.08
C HIS A 567 -21.14 31.57 -5.89
N CYS A 568 -19.85 31.85 -6.15
CA CYS A 568 -18.84 31.91 -5.09
C CYS A 568 -19.15 32.98 -4.04
N GLU A 569 -19.59 34.19 -4.46
CA GLU A 569 -19.97 35.26 -3.51
C GLU A 569 -21.23 34.87 -2.71
N SER A 570 -22.26 34.28 -3.35
CA SER A 570 -23.45 33.77 -2.64
C SER A 570 -23.11 32.74 -1.58
N GLU A 571 -22.27 31.77 -1.91
CA GLU A 571 -21.82 30.74 -0.97
C GLU A 571 -20.92 31.31 0.16
N PHE A 572 -20.18 32.38 -0.13
CA PHE A 572 -19.39 33.10 0.87
C PHE A 572 -20.30 33.82 1.89
N GLU A 573 -21.38 34.43 1.45
CA GLU A 573 -22.36 35.04 2.36
C GLU A 573 -23.04 33.97 3.25
N LYS A 574 -23.45 32.84 2.69
CA LYS A 574 -23.97 31.70 3.47
C LYS A 574 -22.97 31.20 4.51
N ALA A 575 -21.68 31.10 4.15
CA ALA A 575 -20.64 30.66 5.07
C ALA A 575 -20.49 31.58 6.28
N LYS A 576 -20.80 32.88 6.20
CA LYS A 576 -20.75 33.83 7.32
C LYS A 576 -21.75 33.51 8.42
N GLU A 577 -22.91 32.96 8.03
CA GLU A 577 -24.02 32.65 8.95
C GLU A 577 -23.79 31.37 9.77
N ILE A 578 -22.91 30.48 9.33
CA ILE A 578 -22.62 29.19 9.98
C ILE A 578 -21.70 29.46 11.19
N SER A 579 -22.15 29.01 12.37
CA SER A 579 -21.42 29.17 13.65
C SER A 579 -20.80 27.87 14.15
N SER A 580 -21.29 26.69 13.70
CA SER A 580 -20.76 25.36 14.07
C SER A 580 -20.80 24.42 12.87
N MET A 581 -19.97 23.37 12.90
CA MET A 581 -19.97 22.28 11.91
C MET A 581 -20.01 20.94 12.62
N GLN A 582 -20.73 19.98 12.04
CA GLN A 582 -20.68 18.58 12.50
C GLN A 582 -19.58 17.83 11.79
N MET A 583 -18.79 17.05 12.54
CA MET A 583 -17.74 16.21 11.96
C MET A 583 -18.29 15.07 11.08
N ALA A 584 -19.59 14.72 11.24
CA ALA A 584 -20.25 13.68 10.47
C ALA A 584 -20.62 14.06 9.03
N ASP A 585 -20.55 15.35 8.65
CA ASP A 585 -21.03 15.84 7.34
C ASP A 585 -20.29 15.27 6.11
N TRP A 586 -19.22 14.51 6.31
CA TRP A 586 -18.44 13.86 5.24
C TRP A 586 -18.34 12.34 5.35
N HIS A 587 -19.27 11.70 6.12
CA HIS A 587 -19.33 10.25 6.23
C HIS A 587 -20.10 9.60 5.09
N ASP A 588 -19.61 8.40 4.68
CA ASP A 588 -20.25 7.60 3.63
C ASP A 588 -21.54 6.91 4.06
N VAL A 589 -22.37 6.58 3.08
CA VAL A 589 -23.68 5.94 3.23
C VAL A 589 -23.69 4.70 4.13
N PRO A 590 -22.74 3.74 4.11
CA PRO A 590 -22.80 2.56 4.99
C PRO A 590 -22.77 2.88 6.48
N TRP A 591 -22.28 4.07 6.84
CA TRP A 591 -22.14 4.51 8.23
C TRP A 591 -23.27 5.40 8.73
N THR A 592 -24.09 5.97 7.86
CA THR A 592 -25.06 7.03 8.22
C THR A 592 -26.05 6.54 9.29
N ASP A 593 -26.66 5.37 9.08
CA ASP A 593 -27.60 4.79 10.05
C ASP A 593 -26.91 4.28 11.33
N PHE A 594 -25.63 3.89 11.21
CA PHE A 594 -24.86 3.42 12.35
C PHE A 594 -24.61 4.54 13.36
N PHE A 595 -24.27 5.74 12.89
CA PHE A 595 -24.01 6.90 13.75
C PHE A 595 -25.28 7.40 14.46
N SER A 596 -26.44 7.35 13.81
CA SER A 596 -27.70 7.79 14.40
C SER A 596 -28.16 6.95 15.59
N ASN A 597 -27.69 5.70 15.69
CA ASN A 597 -28.08 4.74 16.74
C ASN A 597 -26.99 4.58 17.83
N GLN A 598 -25.90 5.33 17.76
CA GLN A 598 -24.82 5.22 18.76
C GLN A 598 -25.22 5.84 20.10
N SER A 599 -25.02 5.08 21.17
CA SER A 599 -25.09 5.59 22.53
C SER A 599 -23.95 5.01 23.37
N PRO A 600 -23.18 5.82 24.09
CA PRO A 600 -22.13 5.36 24.98
C PRO A 600 -22.68 4.54 26.16
N THR A 601 -23.97 4.62 26.42
CA THR A 601 -24.66 3.91 27.53
C THR A 601 -25.29 2.60 27.11
N ASN A 602 -25.37 2.29 25.80
CA ASN A 602 -25.96 1.01 25.36
C ASN A 602 -25.05 -0.15 25.78
N PRO A 603 -25.57 -1.14 26.52
CA PRO A 603 -24.73 -2.26 26.96
C PRO A 603 -24.27 -3.10 25.76
N ILE A 604 -23.05 -3.57 25.83
CA ILE A 604 -22.53 -4.54 24.85
C ILE A 604 -23.19 -5.88 25.11
N PRO A 605 -23.83 -6.53 24.11
CA PRO A 605 -24.42 -7.85 24.26
C PRO A 605 -23.41 -8.91 24.72
N SER A 606 -23.89 -10.03 25.27
CA SER A 606 -23.07 -11.22 25.53
C SER A 606 -22.31 -11.63 24.26
N THR A 607 -21.04 -11.92 24.40
CA THR A 607 -20.16 -12.36 23.31
C THR A 607 -20.00 -13.88 23.29
N GLY A 608 -20.75 -14.63 24.10
CA GLY A 608 -20.77 -16.08 24.10
C GLY A 608 -21.32 -16.67 22.80
N ILE A 609 -21.02 -17.92 22.56
CA ILE A 609 -21.43 -18.70 21.38
C ILE A 609 -22.39 -19.79 21.83
N GLU A 610 -23.43 -20.07 21.04
CA GLU A 610 -24.36 -21.16 21.34
C GLU A 610 -23.65 -22.53 21.38
N ASN A 611 -24.05 -23.38 22.34
CA ASN A 611 -23.37 -24.66 22.56
C ASN A 611 -23.41 -25.58 21.33
N GLU A 612 -24.48 -25.53 20.54
CA GLU A 612 -24.62 -26.30 19.31
C GLU A 612 -23.63 -25.82 18.24
N ASP A 613 -23.40 -24.51 18.15
CA ASP A 613 -22.43 -23.91 17.22
C ASP A 613 -21.01 -24.25 17.63
N ILE A 614 -20.68 -24.21 18.93
CA ILE A 614 -19.36 -24.61 19.44
C ILE A 614 -19.06 -26.05 19.02
N GLN A 615 -20.01 -26.98 19.18
CA GLN A 615 -19.84 -28.38 18.81
C GLN A 615 -19.67 -28.54 17.28
N THR A 616 -20.49 -27.87 16.50
CA THR A 616 -20.47 -27.94 15.04
C THR A 616 -19.13 -27.42 14.50
N ILE A 617 -18.69 -26.25 14.96
CA ILE A 617 -17.43 -25.64 14.58
C ILE A 617 -16.24 -26.53 14.96
N CYS A 618 -16.18 -26.98 16.23
CA CYS A 618 -15.09 -27.83 16.70
C CYS A 618 -14.99 -29.15 15.93
N LYS A 619 -16.12 -29.78 15.63
CA LYS A 619 -16.16 -30.98 14.79
C LYS A 619 -15.62 -30.72 13.39
N HIS A 620 -16.06 -29.64 12.75
CA HIS A 620 -15.66 -29.28 11.41
C HIS A 620 -14.14 -29.02 11.31
N VAL A 621 -13.59 -28.14 12.16
CA VAL A 621 -12.15 -27.75 12.09
C VAL A 621 -11.19 -28.85 12.57
N SER A 622 -11.71 -29.95 13.08
CA SER A 622 -10.94 -31.14 13.51
C SER A 622 -11.11 -32.34 12.56
N THR A 623 -11.94 -32.23 11.51
CA THR A 623 -12.22 -33.31 10.56
C THR A 623 -11.48 -33.03 9.24
N PRO A 624 -10.55 -33.91 8.81
CA PRO A 624 -9.87 -33.76 7.52
C PRO A 624 -10.85 -33.84 6.35
N PRO A 625 -10.75 -32.98 5.32
CA PRO A 625 -11.52 -33.14 4.07
C PRO A 625 -11.21 -34.47 3.37
N GLU A 626 -12.23 -35.32 3.09
CA GLU A 626 -12.06 -36.68 2.54
C GLU A 626 -11.46 -36.69 1.13
N HIS A 627 -11.68 -35.62 0.34
CA HIS A 627 -11.24 -35.52 -1.05
C HIS A 627 -9.81 -35.02 -1.22
N MET A 628 -9.08 -34.73 -0.13
CA MET A 628 -7.73 -34.19 -0.13
C MET A 628 -6.73 -35.10 0.56
N LYS A 629 -5.53 -35.18 0.00
CA LYS A 629 -4.39 -35.82 0.65
C LYS A 629 -3.58 -34.79 1.42
N LEU A 630 -3.76 -34.78 2.73
CA LEU A 630 -3.10 -33.80 3.60
C LEU A 630 -1.74 -34.28 4.11
N HIS A 631 -0.87 -33.33 4.46
CA HIS A 631 0.41 -33.61 5.11
C HIS A 631 0.20 -34.23 6.51
N THR A 632 1.06 -35.17 6.91
CA THR A 632 0.93 -35.89 8.19
C THR A 632 0.91 -35.00 9.43
N MET A 633 1.59 -33.84 9.39
CA MET A 633 1.53 -32.86 10.48
C MET A 633 0.15 -32.21 10.60
N VAL A 634 -0.55 -31.97 9.51
CA VAL A 634 -1.91 -31.42 9.51
C VAL A 634 -2.87 -32.42 10.12
N HIS A 635 -2.77 -33.72 9.76
CA HIS A 635 -3.54 -34.79 10.43
C HIS A 635 -3.32 -34.81 11.94
N ARG A 636 -2.07 -34.74 12.40
CA ARG A 636 -1.76 -34.71 13.85
C ARG A 636 -2.34 -33.49 14.55
N MET A 637 -2.34 -32.33 13.88
CA MET A 637 -2.94 -31.10 14.41
C MET A 637 -4.47 -31.26 14.52
N MET A 638 -5.13 -31.76 13.51
CA MET A 638 -6.57 -32.01 13.54
C MET A 638 -6.95 -33.06 14.60
N ASP A 639 -6.16 -34.11 14.76
CA ASP A 639 -6.32 -35.09 15.85
C ASP A 639 -6.19 -34.43 17.23
N LYS A 640 -5.25 -33.49 17.41
CA LYS A 640 -5.12 -32.72 18.65
C LYS A 640 -6.38 -31.87 18.90
N ARG A 641 -6.87 -31.16 17.87
CA ARG A 641 -8.12 -30.36 17.96
C ARG A 641 -9.32 -31.24 18.33
N ARG A 642 -9.44 -32.43 17.71
CA ARG A 642 -10.49 -33.39 18.03
C ARG A 642 -10.45 -33.83 19.51
N LYS A 643 -9.27 -34.18 20.04
CA LYS A 643 -9.10 -34.56 21.45
C LYS A 643 -9.44 -33.42 22.41
N LEU A 644 -9.05 -32.18 22.08
CA LEU A 644 -9.44 -30.99 22.86
C LEU A 644 -10.97 -30.81 22.85
N SER A 645 -11.61 -30.93 21.69
CA SER A 645 -13.06 -30.83 21.56
C SER A 645 -13.79 -31.92 22.38
N GLU A 646 -13.32 -33.18 22.34
CA GLU A 646 -13.87 -34.31 23.14
C GLU A 646 -13.77 -34.02 24.65
N SER A 647 -12.70 -33.33 25.09
CA SER A 647 -12.54 -32.92 26.49
C SER A 647 -13.21 -31.56 26.80
N ARG A 648 -14.00 -30.99 25.88
CA ARG A 648 -14.64 -29.68 26.01
C ARG A 648 -13.65 -28.55 26.29
N GLN A 649 -12.45 -28.62 25.67
CA GLN A 649 -11.39 -27.61 25.76
C GLN A 649 -11.07 -27.05 24.39
N ILE A 650 -10.54 -25.83 24.38
CA ILE A 650 -10.04 -25.16 23.19
C ILE A 650 -8.63 -24.61 23.43
N ASP A 651 -7.82 -24.62 22.38
CA ASP A 651 -6.55 -23.86 22.33
C ASP A 651 -6.72 -22.56 21.54
N TRP A 652 -5.65 -21.81 21.37
CA TRP A 652 -5.63 -20.50 20.72
C TRP A 652 -6.13 -20.56 19.28
N ALA A 653 -5.69 -21.56 18.50
CA ALA A 653 -6.09 -21.69 17.11
C ALA A 653 -7.58 -22.07 16.95
N MET A 654 -8.10 -22.89 17.87
CA MET A 654 -9.54 -23.19 17.90
C MET A 654 -10.36 -21.97 18.29
N ALA A 655 -9.84 -21.09 19.17
CA ALA A 655 -10.48 -19.85 19.55
C ALA A 655 -10.67 -18.89 18.36
N GLU A 656 -9.66 -18.76 17.50
CA GLU A 656 -9.79 -17.99 16.23
C GLU A 656 -10.92 -18.57 15.36
N CYS A 657 -10.90 -19.89 15.12
CA CYS A 657 -11.94 -20.54 14.30
C CYS A 657 -13.35 -20.33 14.87
N LEU A 658 -13.52 -20.42 16.18
CA LEU A 658 -14.82 -20.26 16.87
C LEU A 658 -15.31 -18.81 16.74
N ALA A 659 -14.45 -17.83 16.97
CA ALA A 659 -14.80 -16.42 16.82
C ALA A 659 -15.19 -16.11 15.38
N PHE A 660 -14.38 -16.52 14.41
CA PHE A 660 -14.63 -16.22 13.00
C PHE A 660 -15.89 -16.93 12.48
N LEU A 661 -16.01 -18.24 12.66
CA LEU A 661 -17.16 -19.00 12.14
C LEU A 661 -18.48 -18.58 12.77
N SER A 662 -18.51 -18.22 14.06
CA SER A 662 -19.72 -17.69 14.68
C SER A 662 -20.13 -16.35 14.09
N LEU A 663 -19.19 -15.45 13.77
CA LEU A 663 -19.48 -14.17 13.11
C LEU A 663 -19.88 -14.35 11.63
N LEU A 664 -19.25 -15.30 10.93
CA LEU A 664 -19.63 -15.65 9.55
C LEU A 664 -21.07 -16.19 9.48
N LYS A 665 -21.46 -17.03 10.44
CA LYS A 665 -22.85 -17.51 10.62
C LYS A 665 -23.83 -16.36 10.83
N ASP A 666 -23.43 -15.36 11.64
CA ASP A 666 -24.22 -14.16 11.93
C ASP A 666 -24.27 -13.17 10.74
N GLY A 667 -23.64 -13.50 9.59
CA GLY A 667 -23.65 -12.71 8.36
C GLY A 667 -22.57 -11.63 8.30
N HIS A 668 -21.56 -11.70 9.17
CA HIS A 668 -20.43 -10.76 9.17
C HIS A 668 -19.26 -11.29 8.35
N HIS A 669 -18.82 -10.53 7.33
CA HIS A 669 -17.61 -10.85 6.58
C HIS A 669 -16.37 -10.72 7.48
N VAL A 670 -15.48 -11.72 7.41
CA VAL A 670 -14.20 -11.73 8.14
C VAL A 670 -13.06 -11.74 7.15
N ARG A 671 -12.14 -10.78 7.30
CA ARG A 671 -10.93 -10.67 6.49
C ARG A 671 -9.70 -10.66 7.38
N LEU A 672 -8.78 -11.59 7.15
CA LEU A 672 -7.47 -11.68 7.80
C LEU A 672 -6.38 -11.58 6.74
N SER A 673 -5.49 -10.61 6.88
CA SER A 673 -4.37 -10.37 5.97
C SER A 673 -3.07 -10.18 6.76
N GLY A 674 -1.96 -10.52 6.14
CA GLY A 674 -0.61 -10.40 6.69
C GLY A 674 0.32 -11.45 6.11
N GLU A 675 1.58 -11.46 6.53
CA GLU A 675 2.57 -12.43 6.09
C GLU A 675 2.32 -13.79 6.73
N ASP A 676 2.26 -14.86 5.92
CA ASP A 676 2.05 -16.25 6.39
C ASP A 676 0.74 -16.50 7.18
N VAL A 677 -0.28 -15.67 7.06
CA VAL A 677 -1.51 -15.79 7.88
C VAL A 677 -2.37 -17.00 7.54
N GLU A 678 -2.31 -17.54 6.34
CA GLU A 678 -3.08 -18.74 5.95
C GLU A 678 -2.69 -19.97 6.79
N ARG A 679 -1.39 -20.13 7.05
CA ARG A 679 -0.81 -21.15 7.92
C ARG A 679 -0.66 -20.66 9.36
N GLY A 680 -0.44 -19.35 9.54
CA GLY A 680 0.09 -18.68 10.71
C GLY A 680 1.61 -18.82 10.79
N THR A 681 2.33 -17.72 11.11
CA THR A 681 3.81 -17.68 11.20
C THR A 681 4.37 -18.83 12.04
N PHE A 682 3.66 -19.21 13.11
CA PHE A 682 4.05 -20.30 14.01
C PHE A 682 3.39 -21.65 13.66
N SER A 683 2.84 -21.82 12.46
CA SER A 683 2.17 -23.04 11.97
C SER A 683 1.07 -23.53 12.91
N HIS A 684 0.25 -22.61 13.44
CA HIS A 684 -0.83 -22.91 14.39
C HIS A 684 -2.22 -22.85 13.76
N ARG A 685 -2.42 -21.92 12.81
CA ARG A 685 -3.73 -21.56 12.25
C ARG A 685 -4.23 -22.58 11.24
N MET A 686 -3.54 -22.78 10.14
CA MET A 686 -3.91 -23.72 9.07
C MET A 686 -5.35 -23.56 8.58
N HIS A 687 -5.71 -22.36 8.15
CA HIS A 687 -7.04 -22.10 7.58
C HIS A 687 -7.12 -22.46 6.10
N ILE A 688 -6.00 -22.44 5.38
CA ILE A 688 -5.88 -22.99 4.02
C ILE A 688 -5.14 -24.34 4.10
N LEU A 689 -5.78 -25.37 3.56
CA LEU A 689 -5.24 -26.72 3.48
C LEU A 689 -4.86 -27.04 2.04
N HIS A 690 -3.62 -27.48 1.83
CA HIS A 690 -3.07 -27.82 0.51
C HIS A 690 -3.03 -29.32 0.26
N ASP A 691 -3.43 -29.75 -0.93
CA ASP A 691 -3.31 -31.14 -1.37
C ASP A 691 -1.83 -31.48 -1.64
N GLN A 692 -1.36 -32.63 -1.18
CA GLN A 692 0.04 -33.05 -1.31
C GLN A 692 0.37 -33.70 -2.67
N GLU A 693 -0.63 -34.02 -3.48
CA GLU A 693 -0.46 -34.69 -4.78
C GLU A 693 -0.93 -33.85 -5.95
N LYS A 694 -1.78 -32.85 -5.71
CA LYS A 694 -2.37 -31.98 -6.75
C LYS A 694 -1.90 -30.55 -6.57
N ASP A 695 -1.12 -30.05 -7.52
CA ASP A 695 -0.66 -28.65 -7.52
C ASP A 695 -1.84 -27.66 -7.56
N LYS A 696 -1.69 -26.55 -6.83
CA LYS A 696 -2.69 -25.46 -6.74
C LYS A 696 -4.09 -25.89 -6.29
N THR A 697 -4.20 -27.04 -5.64
CA THR A 697 -5.46 -27.54 -5.04
C THR A 697 -5.42 -27.28 -3.54
N TRP A 698 -6.38 -26.47 -3.07
CA TRP A 698 -6.49 -26.08 -1.67
C TRP A 698 -7.95 -25.92 -1.25
N VAL A 699 -8.19 -25.94 0.05
CA VAL A 699 -9.51 -25.69 0.66
C VAL A 699 -9.38 -24.63 1.74
N ASN A 700 -10.27 -23.64 1.75
CA ASN A 700 -10.45 -22.73 2.87
C ASN A 700 -11.34 -23.42 3.91
N LEU A 701 -10.75 -23.70 5.08
CA LEU A 701 -11.42 -24.50 6.13
C LEU A 701 -12.63 -23.79 6.75
N LEU A 702 -12.73 -22.48 6.65
CA LEU A 702 -13.78 -21.70 7.30
C LEU A 702 -14.90 -21.24 6.36
N ASN A 703 -14.85 -21.57 5.08
CA ASN A 703 -15.96 -21.33 4.17
C ASN A 703 -16.88 -22.57 4.06
N ASP A 704 -18.13 -22.35 3.73
CA ASP A 704 -19.15 -23.40 3.50
C ASP A 704 -19.43 -24.33 4.69
N VAL A 705 -19.31 -23.82 5.91
CA VAL A 705 -19.60 -24.55 7.16
C VAL A 705 -21.08 -24.45 7.55
N PHE A 706 -21.65 -23.26 7.46
CA PHE A 706 -23.05 -23.00 7.74
C PHE A 706 -23.81 -22.57 6.47
N PRO A 707 -25.05 -23.02 6.25
CA PRO A 707 -25.85 -22.56 5.12
C PRO A 707 -26.04 -21.03 5.15
N GLY A 708 -25.65 -20.35 4.07
CA GLY A 708 -25.84 -18.90 3.93
C GLY A 708 -24.91 -18.03 4.78
N GLN A 709 -23.84 -18.61 5.34
CA GLN A 709 -22.83 -17.82 6.05
C GLN A 709 -22.17 -16.77 5.15
N ALA A 710 -21.63 -15.71 5.77
CA ALA A 710 -20.79 -14.74 5.09
C ALA A 710 -19.41 -15.35 4.68
N THR A 711 -18.68 -14.63 3.84
CA THR A 711 -17.39 -15.10 3.31
C THR A 711 -16.24 -14.85 4.29
N TYR A 712 -15.36 -15.81 4.44
CA TYR A 712 -14.05 -15.68 5.07
C TYR A 712 -12.98 -15.47 4.02
N THR A 713 -12.25 -14.38 4.11
CA THR A 713 -11.05 -14.11 3.29
C THR A 713 -9.82 -14.19 4.18
N VAL A 714 -8.88 -15.07 3.86
CA VAL A 714 -7.56 -15.11 4.48
C VAL A 714 -6.52 -15.05 3.38
N SER A 715 -5.57 -14.15 3.47
CA SER A 715 -4.63 -13.87 2.38
C SER A 715 -3.24 -13.60 2.89
N ASN A 716 -2.28 -14.43 2.45
CA ASN A 716 -0.87 -14.12 2.61
C ASN A 716 -0.52 -12.86 1.81
N SER A 717 -0.08 -11.82 2.50
CA SER A 717 0.30 -10.56 1.87
C SER A 717 1.69 -10.61 1.23
N SER A 718 1.99 -9.60 0.40
CA SER A 718 3.37 -9.26 0.08
C SER A 718 4.14 -8.86 1.36
N LEU A 719 5.49 -8.91 1.32
CA LEU A 719 6.36 -8.48 2.42
C LEU A 719 6.37 -6.94 2.49
N SER A 720 5.29 -6.36 2.99
CA SER A 720 5.06 -4.92 3.06
C SER A 720 4.10 -4.63 4.22
N GLU A 721 4.59 -4.17 5.34
CA GLU A 721 3.74 -3.78 6.47
C GLU A 721 3.04 -2.44 6.18
N TYR A 722 3.75 -1.46 5.58
CA TYR A 722 3.19 -0.12 5.36
C TYR A 722 2.04 -0.16 4.36
N GLY A 723 2.25 -0.74 3.18
CA GLY A 723 1.22 -0.83 2.13
C GLY A 723 0.03 -1.68 2.56
N VAL A 724 0.29 -2.86 3.15
CA VAL A 724 -0.75 -3.81 3.53
C VAL A 724 -1.56 -3.33 4.74
N CYS A 725 -0.93 -2.82 5.79
CA CYS A 725 -1.66 -2.25 6.94
C CYS A 725 -2.53 -1.05 6.51
N GLY A 726 -2.03 -0.19 5.61
CA GLY A 726 -2.81 0.90 5.02
C GLY A 726 -4.00 0.38 4.22
N PHE A 727 -3.82 -0.66 3.43
CA PHE A 727 -4.89 -1.32 2.68
C PHE A 727 -5.98 -1.87 3.61
N GLU A 728 -5.61 -2.61 4.65
CA GLU A 728 -6.58 -3.18 5.60
C GLU A 728 -7.29 -2.11 6.42
N LEU A 729 -6.62 -1.00 6.74
CA LEU A 729 -7.26 0.18 7.32
C LEU A 729 -8.37 0.73 6.40
N GLY A 730 -8.04 0.90 5.11
CA GLY A 730 -8.99 1.31 4.10
C GLY A 730 -10.16 0.35 3.96
N TYR A 731 -9.88 -0.94 3.90
CA TYR A 731 -10.88 -2.00 3.82
C TYR A 731 -11.83 -1.96 5.03
N SER A 732 -11.30 -1.84 6.25
CA SER A 732 -12.07 -1.73 7.49
C SER A 732 -12.92 -0.45 7.56
N SER A 733 -12.49 0.62 6.89
CA SER A 733 -13.17 1.92 6.90
C SER A 733 -14.44 1.97 6.05
N TYR A 734 -14.64 1.02 5.13
CA TYR A 734 -15.78 1.03 4.23
C TYR A 734 -17.07 0.59 4.91
N ASN A 735 -17.07 -0.56 5.60
CA ASN A 735 -18.27 -1.09 6.24
C ASN A 735 -18.02 -1.50 7.69
N HIS A 736 -18.83 -0.97 8.60
CA HIS A 736 -18.75 -1.26 10.04
C HIS A 736 -19.11 -2.72 10.40
N LYS A 737 -19.74 -3.49 9.51
CA LYS A 737 -20.13 -4.90 9.72
C LYS A 737 -19.01 -5.89 9.44
N ASN A 738 -17.90 -5.45 8.86
CA ASN A 738 -16.78 -6.31 8.51
C ASN A 738 -15.78 -6.43 9.67
N LEU A 739 -15.38 -7.65 10.02
CA LEU A 739 -14.26 -7.90 10.91
C LEU A 739 -12.98 -7.97 10.08
N VAL A 740 -12.15 -6.95 10.20
CA VAL A 740 -10.89 -6.86 9.43
C VAL A 740 -9.70 -6.95 10.39
N LEU A 741 -8.77 -7.85 10.09
CA LEU A 741 -7.58 -8.10 10.90
C LEU A 741 -6.32 -7.98 10.01
N TRP A 742 -5.30 -7.30 10.53
CA TRP A 742 -3.95 -7.35 10.00
C TRP A 742 -3.02 -7.98 11.04
N GLU A 743 -2.29 -9.03 10.67
CA GLU A 743 -1.29 -9.69 11.52
C GLU A 743 0.12 -9.38 11.02
N ALA A 744 0.95 -8.81 11.88
CA ALA A 744 2.38 -8.70 11.64
C ALA A 744 3.04 -10.09 11.78
N GLN A 745 4.07 -10.40 10.98
CA GLN A 745 4.79 -11.67 11.11
C GLN A 745 5.42 -11.82 12.49
N PHE A 746 6.03 -10.75 12.99
CA PHE A 746 6.35 -10.47 14.39
C PHE A 746 5.89 -9.06 14.70
N GLY A 747 5.40 -8.81 15.90
CA GLY A 747 4.95 -7.48 16.31
C GLY A 747 6.05 -6.41 16.25
N ASP A 748 7.31 -6.85 16.31
CA ASP A 748 8.51 -6.01 16.12
C ASP A 748 8.49 -5.25 14.80
N PHE A 749 7.92 -5.83 13.74
CA PHE A 749 7.89 -5.23 12.40
C PHE A 749 6.74 -4.23 12.19
N ALA A 750 5.81 -4.10 13.14
CA ALA A 750 4.73 -3.11 13.07
C ALA A 750 5.26 -1.66 12.97
N ASN A 751 6.50 -1.40 13.36
CA ASN A 751 7.10 -0.06 13.22
C ASN A 751 7.33 0.35 11.75
N SER A 752 7.35 -0.58 10.81
CA SER A 752 7.42 -0.27 9.37
C SER A 752 6.13 0.42 8.87
N CYS A 753 4.99 0.21 9.52
CA CYS A 753 3.74 0.90 9.22
C CYS A 753 3.39 2.02 10.23
N GLN A 754 4.35 2.56 10.97
CA GLN A 754 4.11 3.52 12.05
C GLN A 754 3.36 4.78 11.57
N VAL A 755 3.54 5.21 10.33
CA VAL A 755 2.79 6.32 9.73
C VAL A 755 1.29 6.04 9.71
N ILE A 756 0.89 4.83 9.35
CA ILE A 756 -0.53 4.40 9.36
C ILE A 756 -1.05 4.38 10.80
N LEU A 757 -0.28 3.80 11.73
CA LEU A 757 -0.67 3.66 13.12
C LEU A 757 -0.89 5.01 13.80
N ASP A 758 0.06 5.94 13.69
CA ASP A 758 0.03 7.24 14.38
C ASP A 758 -0.98 8.20 13.76
N ASN A 759 -0.99 8.30 12.43
CA ASN A 759 -1.66 9.41 11.76
C ASN A 759 -3.05 9.06 11.19
N LEU A 760 -3.36 7.79 10.95
CA LEU A 760 -4.64 7.40 10.38
C LEU A 760 -5.46 6.51 11.33
N LEU A 761 -4.84 5.53 11.98
CA LEU A 761 -5.54 4.60 12.87
C LEU A 761 -5.81 5.21 14.26
N CYS A 762 -4.74 5.62 14.96
CA CYS A 762 -4.79 6.15 16.32
C CYS A 762 -5.59 7.46 16.44
N SER A 763 -5.34 8.39 15.52
CA SER A 763 -5.86 9.76 15.57
C SER A 763 -6.99 10.06 14.58
N GLY A 764 -7.40 9.07 13.76
CA GLY A 764 -8.36 9.29 12.67
C GLY A 764 -9.75 9.71 13.16
N GLN A 765 -10.23 9.16 14.27
CA GLN A 765 -11.51 9.55 14.85
C GLN A 765 -11.46 10.98 15.40
N SER A 766 -10.39 11.34 16.13
CA SER A 766 -10.24 12.69 16.71
C SER A 766 -10.12 13.77 15.63
N LYS A 767 -9.39 13.50 14.54
CA LYS A 767 -9.17 14.46 13.45
C LYS A 767 -10.34 14.57 12.47
N TRP A 768 -10.95 13.43 12.13
CA TRP A 768 -11.89 13.34 11.00
C TRP A 768 -13.25 12.76 11.35
N GLY A 769 -13.50 12.41 12.62
CA GLY A 769 -14.72 11.72 13.06
C GLY A 769 -14.84 10.28 12.56
N ARG A 770 -13.82 9.74 11.89
CA ARG A 770 -13.88 8.43 11.25
C ARG A 770 -13.61 7.31 12.23
N GLN A 771 -14.63 6.49 12.52
CA GLN A 771 -14.47 5.26 13.27
C GLN A 771 -13.95 4.13 12.37
N VAL A 772 -13.13 3.25 12.94
CA VAL A 772 -12.56 2.08 12.25
C VAL A 772 -12.51 0.90 13.22
N GLY A 773 -12.84 -0.29 12.74
CA GLY A 773 -12.83 -1.52 13.53
C GLY A 773 -11.59 -2.41 13.28
N LEU A 774 -10.51 -1.91 12.68
CA LEU A 774 -9.32 -2.69 12.36
C LEU A 774 -8.69 -3.31 13.61
N ILE A 775 -8.39 -4.61 13.53
CA ILE A 775 -7.67 -5.34 14.56
C ILE A 775 -6.23 -5.53 14.14
N LEU A 776 -5.29 -5.21 15.03
CA LEU A 776 -3.87 -5.50 14.88
C LEU A 776 -3.53 -6.73 15.73
N LEU A 777 -3.04 -7.80 15.10
CA LEU A 777 -2.52 -8.99 15.77
C LEU A 777 -0.99 -8.92 15.74
N LEU A 778 -0.38 -8.70 16.92
CA LEU A 778 1.05 -8.41 17.04
C LEU A 778 1.74 -9.46 17.91
N PRO A 779 2.42 -10.47 17.32
CA PRO A 779 3.17 -11.46 18.10
C PRO A 779 4.19 -10.80 19.02
N HIS A 780 4.05 -11.05 20.34
CA HIS A 780 4.81 -10.41 21.40
C HIS A 780 5.14 -11.39 22.52
N GLY A 781 6.31 -11.24 23.13
CA GLY A 781 6.74 -12.03 24.29
C GLY A 781 8.25 -12.27 24.29
N MET A 782 8.87 -12.21 25.48
CA MET A 782 10.30 -12.43 25.69
C MET A 782 10.58 -13.92 25.79
N GLU A 783 11.13 -14.53 24.72
CA GLU A 783 11.34 -15.98 24.60
C GLU A 783 12.79 -16.35 24.18
N GLY A 784 13.72 -15.42 24.36
CA GLY A 784 15.13 -15.62 23.99
C GLY A 784 15.42 -15.59 22.49
N GLN A 785 14.54 -14.98 21.69
CA GLN A 785 14.65 -14.89 20.24
C GLN A 785 15.39 -13.63 19.76
N GLY A 786 15.97 -12.84 20.69
CA GLY A 786 16.75 -11.63 20.38
C GLY A 786 15.91 -10.38 20.23
N PRO A 787 16.57 -9.25 19.86
CA PRO A 787 15.96 -7.91 19.88
C PRO A 787 14.77 -7.72 18.94
N GLU A 788 14.78 -8.28 17.74
CA GLU A 788 13.80 -7.99 16.69
C GLU A 788 12.72 -9.08 16.52
N HIS A 789 12.59 -10.01 17.51
CA HIS A 789 11.60 -11.09 17.49
C HIS A 789 10.95 -11.29 18.88
N SER A 790 10.87 -10.20 19.66
CA SER A 790 10.42 -10.26 21.04
C SER A 790 9.35 -9.25 21.41
N SER A 791 9.39 -8.04 20.88
CA SER A 791 8.53 -6.95 21.35
C SER A 791 7.82 -6.20 20.22
N ALA A 792 6.50 -6.21 20.29
CA ALA A 792 5.66 -5.31 19.50
C ALA A 792 5.70 -3.84 19.98
N ARG A 793 6.53 -3.55 21.01
CA ARG A 793 6.65 -2.22 21.63
C ARG A 793 5.32 -1.71 22.16
N LEU A 794 4.72 -2.48 23.06
CA LEU A 794 3.47 -2.20 23.77
C LEU A 794 3.41 -0.76 24.33
N GLU A 795 4.53 -0.25 24.84
CA GLU A 795 4.68 1.10 25.39
C GLU A 795 4.32 2.20 24.38
N ARG A 796 4.56 2.02 23.08
CA ARG A 796 4.19 3.00 22.05
C ARG A 796 2.69 3.12 21.88
N PHE A 797 1.98 1.98 21.84
CA PHE A 797 0.53 1.96 21.76
C PHE A 797 -0.10 2.59 22.99
N LEU A 798 0.42 2.29 24.19
CA LEU A 798 -0.08 2.84 25.44
C LEU A 798 0.19 4.34 25.58
N GLN A 799 1.34 4.84 25.11
CA GLN A 799 1.65 6.26 25.12
C GLN A 799 0.69 7.09 24.24
N LEU A 800 0.18 6.47 23.17
CA LEU A 800 -0.77 7.11 22.25
C LEU A 800 -2.23 6.95 22.68
N CYS A 801 -2.51 6.28 23.80
CA CYS A 801 -3.85 6.20 24.37
C CYS A 801 -4.26 7.53 25.01
N ASP A 802 -5.49 7.95 24.79
CA ASP A 802 -6.10 9.15 25.39
C ASP A 802 -6.93 8.84 26.65
N ASP A 803 -6.73 7.66 27.26
CA ASP A 803 -7.31 7.27 28.56
C ASP A 803 -6.64 8.03 29.71
N GLU A 804 -7.37 8.91 30.38
CA GLU A 804 -6.88 9.70 31.52
C GLU A 804 -7.43 9.20 32.85
N PRO A 805 -6.58 9.03 33.89
CA PRO A 805 -7.05 8.69 35.22
C PRO A 805 -8.04 9.75 35.78
N GLY A 806 -9.20 9.33 36.25
CA GLY A 806 -10.17 10.21 36.90
C GLY A 806 -11.09 11.00 35.97
N HIS A 807 -10.98 10.81 34.66
CA HIS A 807 -11.83 11.55 33.72
C HIS A 807 -13.32 11.15 33.78
N ASP A 808 -13.64 9.96 34.27
CA ASP A 808 -15.02 9.41 34.23
C ASP A 808 -15.42 8.61 35.48
N ASP A 809 -14.96 9.03 36.67
CA ASP A 809 -15.30 8.38 37.94
C ASP A 809 -16.82 8.43 38.27
N SER A 810 -17.60 9.25 37.56
CA SER A 810 -19.06 9.41 37.78
C SER A 810 -19.94 8.45 37.02
N ASP A 811 -19.41 7.74 36.00
CA ASP A 811 -20.21 6.80 35.16
C ASP A 811 -19.44 5.49 34.91
N ASP A 812 -19.74 4.52 35.74
CA ASP A 812 -19.12 3.19 35.84
C ASP A 812 -19.41 2.25 34.66
N SER A 813 -19.97 2.74 33.54
CA SER A 813 -20.28 1.85 32.40
C SER A 813 -19.04 1.44 31.63
N PRO A 814 -18.71 0.13 31.54
CA PRO A 814 -17.60 -0.35 30.71
C PRO A 814 -17.74 0.04 29.22
N THR A 815 -18.96 0.19 28.74
CA THR A 815 -19.26 0.61 27.37
C THR A 815 -18.81 2.05 27.16
N ARG A 816 -19.07 2.92 28.13
CA ARG A 816 -18.70 4.34 28.06
C ARG A 816 -17.18 4.53 28.03
N GLN A 817 -16.44 3.82 28.88
CA GLN A 817 -14.97 3.83 28.84
C GLN A 817 -14.43 3.44 27.45
N LEU A 818 -14.97 2.36 26.85
CA LEU A 818 -14.62 1.94 25.49
C LEU A 818 -15.00 2.97 24.42
N PHE A 819 -16.09 3.72 24.62
CA PHE A 819 -16.52 4.74 23.68
C PHE A 819 -15.60 5.97 23.64
N HIS A 820 -15.07 6.39 24.80
CA HIS A 820 -14.27 7.60 24.93
C HIS A 820 -12.81 7.43 24.53
N VAL A 821 -12.22 6.23 24.60
CA VAL A 821 -10.83 6.01 24.19
C VAL A 821 -10.65 6.00 22.68
N ASN A 822 -9.48 6.36 22.21
CA ASN A 822 -9.14 6.33 20.78
C ASN A 822 -8.99 4.90 20.24
N TRP A 823 -8.40 3.99 20.99
CA TRP A 823 -8.25 2.56 20.67
C TRP A 823 -8.21 1.67 21.91
N ILE A 824 -8.36 0.36 21.69
CA ILE A 824 -8.33 -0.65 22.75
C ILE A 824 -7.01 -1.42 22.66
N VAL A 825 -6.31 -1.60 23.80
CA VAL A 825 -5.05 -2.35 23.86
C VAL A 825 -5.19 -3.52 24.82
N CYS A 826 -4.97 -4.74 24.30
CA CYS A 826 -5.08 -6.00 25.04
C CYS A 826 -3.79 -6.82 24.97
N ASN A 827 -3.47 -7.53 26.07
CA ASN A 827 -2.44 -8.56 26.11
C ASN A 827 -3.02 -9.78 26.81
N LEU A 828 -3.60 -10.68 26.01
CA LEU A 828 -4.48 -11.74 26.47
C LEU A 828 -3.73 -12.96 27.00
N THR A 829 -4.28 -13.62 28.03
CA THR A 829 -3.71 -14.83 28.60
C THR A 829 -4.50 -16.11 28.31
N THR A 830 -5.77 -16.03 27.85
CA THR A 830 -6.63 -17.18 27.62
C THR A 830 -7.25 -17.22 26.23
N PRO A 831 -7.44 -18.42 25.64
CA PRO A 831 -8.21 -18.59 24.39
C PRO A 831 -9.64 -18.05 24.47
N ALA A 832 -10.34 -18.20 25.59
CA ALA A 832 -11.69 -17.68 25.76
C ALA A 832 -11.76 -16.17 25.63
N ASN A 833 -10.83 -15.43 26.24
CA ASN A 833 -10.79 -13.98 26.09
C ASN A 833 -10.49 -13.52 24.66
N LEU A 834 -9.77 -14.31 23.86
CA LEU A 834 -9.59 -14.05 22.44
C LEU A 834 -10.93 -14.15 21.68
N VAL A 835 -11.71 -15.22 21.91
CA VAL A 835 -13.05 -15.37 21.33
C VAL A 835 -13.89 -14.13 21.62
N HIS A 836 -13.93 -13.73 22.89
CA HIS A 836 -14.74 -12.60 23.34
C HIS A 836 -14.24 -11.26 22.79
N ALA A 837 -12.93 -11.03 22.72
CA ALA A 837 -12.35 -9.80 22.16
C ALA A 837 -12.72 -9.62 20.68
N LEU A 838 -12.60 -10.69 19.89
CA LEU A 838 -12.92 -10.67 18.46
C LEU A 838 -14.42 -10.47 18.21
N ARG A 839 -15.29 -11.19 18.91
CA ARG A 839 -16.75 -11.03 18.79
C ARG A 839 -17.23 -9.67 19.30
N ARG A 840 -16.66 -9.19 20.40
CA ARG A 840 -16.96 -7.85 20.97
C ARG A 840 -16.74 -6.74 19.95
N GLN A 841 -15.71 -6.86 19.10
CA GLN A 841 -15.35 -5.86 18.10
C GLN A 841 -16.51 -5.55 17.13
N ILE A 842 -17.31 -6.55 16.79
CA ILE A 842 -18.51 -6.39 15.94
C ILE A 842 -19.77 -6.04 16.76
N LEU A 843 -19.90 -6.60 17.96
CA LEU A 843 -21.11 -6.44 18.78
C LEU A 843 -21.16 -5.10 19.53
N MET A 844 -20.07 -4.35 19.59
CA MET A 844 -20.07 -2.98 20.12
C MET A 844 -20.98 -2.06 19.29
N PRO A 845 -21.75 -1.13 19.92
CA PRO A 845 -22.58 -0.16 19.20
C PRO A 845 -21.77 0.95 18.48
N PHE A 846 -20.48 0.89 18.52
CA PHE A 846 -19.50 1.80 17.87
C PHE A 846 -18.27 0.99 17.42
N ARG A 847 -17.36 1.64 16.67
CA ARG A 847 -16.10 0.98 16.23
C ARG A 847 -14.89 1.70 16.79
N LYS A 848 -13.95 0.90 17.31
CA LYS A 848 -12.63 1.34 17.79
C LYS A 848 -11.58 0.38 17.25
N PRO A 849 -10.36 0.86 16.91
CA PRO A 849 -9.25 -0.04 16.63
C PRO A 849 -8.94 -0.92 17.85
N LEU A 850 -8.56 -2.17 17.60
CA LEU A 850 -8.18 -3.12 18.65
C LEU A 850 -6.74 -3.61 18.41
N VAL A 851 -5.87 -3.40 19.37
CA VAL A 851 -4.49 -3.87 19.36
C VAL A 851 -4.36 -5.06 20.31
N ILE A 852 -4.03 -6.23 19.77
CA ILE A 852 -3.82 -7.45 20.57
C ILE A 852 -2.36 -7.85 20.49
N MET A 853 -1.69 -7.89 21.65
CA MET A 853 -0.40 -8.57 21.80
C MET A 853 -0.66 -10.07 21.76
N THR A 854 -0.38 -10.71 20.62
CA THR A 854 -0.64 -12.13 20.43
C THR A 854 0.54 -12.99 20.93
N PRO A 855 0.27 -14.17 21.48
CA PRO A 855 1.33 -15.01 22.01
C PRO A 855 2.06 -15.80 20.93
N LYS A 856 3.26 -16.29 21.27
CA LYS A 856 4.05 -17.22 20.47
C LYS A 856 4.05 -18.61 21.13
N SER A 857 4.72 -18.80 22.27
CA SER A 857 4.79 -20.09 22.96
C SER A 857 3.46 -20.54 23.55
N LEU A 858 2.59 -19.60 23.98
CA LEU A 858 1.26 -19.94 24.52
C LEU A 858 0.35 -20.62 23.50
N LEU A 859 0.59 -20.46 22.21
CA LEU A 859 -0.15 -21.20 21.16
C LEU A 859 -0.14 -22.72 21.34
N ARG A 860 0.85 -23.24 22.07
CA ARG A 860 1.02 -24.68 22.35
C ARG A 860 1.15 -25.02 23.83
N HIS A 861 1.04 -24.02 24.72
CA HIS A 861 1.26 -24.23 26.16
C HIS A 861 0.10 -25.04 26.77
N PRO A 862 0.37 -26.10 27.53
CA PRO A 862 -0.68 -26.99 28.06
C PRO A 862 -1.69 -26.33 28.97
N LEU A 863 -1.29 -25.27 29.70
CA LEU A 863 -2.19 -24.52 30.59
C LEU A 863 -2.92 -23.40 29.89
N ALA A 864 -2.54 -23.03 28.64
CA ALA A 864 -3.21 -22.00 27.88
C ALA A 864 -4.36 -22.61 27.06
N GLN A 865 -5.33 -23.19 27.77
CA GLN A 865 -6.55 -23.76 27.25
C GLN A 865 -7.74 -23.14 27.99
N SER A 866 -8.90 -23.15 27.36
CA SER A 866 -10.16 -22.68 27.97
C SER A 866 -11.27 -23.72 27.78
N SER A 867 -12.20 -23.79 28.73
CA SER A 867 -13.36 -24.68 28.61
C SER A 867 -14.43 -24.09 27.70
N PHE A 868 -15.32 -24.94 27.14
CA PHE A 868 -16.50 -24.50 26.41
C PHE A 868 -17.41 -23.60 27.26
N ASP A 869 -17.44 -23.82 28.59
CA ASP A 869 -18.27 -23.04 29.51
C ASP A 869 -17.78 -21.58 29.63
N GLU A 870 -16.51 -21.30 29.36
CA GLU A 870 -15.95 -19.94 29.37
C GLU A 870 -16.31 -19.15 28.11
N ILE A 871 -16.80 -19.83 27.05
CA ILE A 871 -17.18 -19.21 25.77
C ILE A 871 -18.65 -19.44 25.41
N GLY A 872 -19.41 -20.12 26.27
CA GLY A 872 -20.82 -20.47 26.09
C GLY A 872 -21.77 -19.30 26.26
N PRO A 873 -23.09 -19.53 26.08
CA PRO A 873 -24.12 -18.50 26.23
C PRO A 873 -24.02 -17.72 27.54
N GLY A 874 -24.20 -16.41 27.48
CA GLY A 874 -24.16 -15.51 28.64
C GLY A 874 -22.74 -15.09 29.10
N THR A 875 -21.70 -15.64 28.51
CA THR A 875 -20.29 -15.23 28.81
C THR A 875 -19.88 -13.99 28.02
N SER A 876 -18.88 -13.29 28.52
CA SER A 876 -18.38 -12.05 27.92
C SER A 876 -16.89 -11.84 28.21
N PHE A 877 -16.29 -10.89 27.53
CA PHE A 877 -14.90 -10.49 27.71
C PHE A 877 -14.60 -10.07 29.16
N ARG A 878 -13.47 -10.54 29.69
CA ARG A 878 -13.02 -10.26 31.06
C ARG A 878 -11.79 -9.33 31.03
N PRO A 879 -11.94 -8.01 31.27
CA PRO A 879 -10.83 -7.07 31.28
C PRO A 879 -9.76 -7.37 32.35
N LEU A 880 -10.21 -7.94 33.47
CA LEU A 880 -9.36 -8.39 34.59
C LEU A 880 -9.76 -9.84 34.96
N ILE A 881 -8.79 -10.75 35.03
CA ILE A 881 -9.01 -12.12 35.51
C ILE A 881 -8.40 -12.25 36.92
N PRO A 882 -9.24 -12.47 37.93
CA PRO A 882 -8.77 -12.65 39.31
C PRO A 882 -8.11 -14.02 39.53
N ASP A 883 -7.30 -14.11 40.57
CA ASP A 883 -6.73 -15.38 41.01
C ASP A 883 -7.78 -16.23 41.74
N GLN A 884 -8.11 -17.38 41.19
CA GLN A 884 -9.13 -18.30 41.73
C GLN A 884 -8.53 -19.32 42.72
N ALA A 885 -7.23 -19.47 42.80
CA ALA A 885 -6.56 -20.48 43.61
C ALA A 885 -6.22 -20.01 45.02
N VAL A 886 -6.39 -18.75 45.34
CA VAL A 886 -5.91 -18.08 46.54
C VAL A 886 -7.03 -17.77 47.51
N LYS A 887 -6.85 -18.03 48.79
CA LYS A 887 -7.74 -17.55 49.87
C LYS A 887 -7.31 -16.11 50.26
N PRO A 888 -8.22 -15.14 50.21
CA PRO A 888 -7.82 -13.72 50.39
C PRO A 888 -7.12 -13.43 51.72
N GLU A 889 -7.50 -14.10 52.80
CA GLU A 889 -7.05 -13.82 54.18
C GLU A 889 -5.54 -14.01 54.40
N GLY A 890 -4.89 -14.88 53.57
CA GLY A 890 -3.48 -15.16 53.67
C GLY A 890 -2.57 -14.30 52.81
N VAL A 891 -3.15 -13.50 51.92
CA VAL A 891 -2.38 -12.76 50.91
C VAL A 891 -1.64 -11.59 51.52
N ARG A 892 -0.34 -11.52 51.22
CA ARG A 892 0.59 -10.44 51.66
C ARG A 892 1.03 -9.57 50.48
N LYS A 893 0.94 -10.10 49.27
CA LYS A 893 1.38 -9.41 48.04
C LYS A 893 0.46 -9.72 46.88
N ILE A 894 0.11 -8.70 46.12
CA ILE A 894 -0.60 -8.81 44.85
C ILE A 894 0.35 -8.47 43.70
N LEU A 895 0.47 -9.41 42.77
CA LEU A 895 1.15 -9.21 41.49
C LEU A 895 0.11 -8.92 40.41
N PHE A 896 0.16 -7.75 39.82
CA PHE A 896 -0.52 -7.47 38.57
C PHE A 896 0.41 -7.78 37.41
N CYS A 897 -0.07 -8.47 36.40
CA CYS A 897 0.69 -8.78 35.20
C CYS A 897 -0.23 -8.83 33.98
N SER A 898 0.38 -8.93 32.81
CA SER A 898 -0.32 -9.05 31.53
C SER A 898 0.44 -10.03 30.61
N GLY A 899 -0.28 -10.80 29.79
CA GLY A 899 0.31 -11.69 28.80
C GLY A 899 1.04 -12.93 29.38
N LYS A 900 1.96 -13.47 28.60
CA LYS A 900 2.65 -14.74 28.82
C LYS A 900 3.31 -14.91 30.19
N VAL A 901 3.83 -13.83 30.77
CA VAL A 901 4.56 -13.88 32.05
C VAL A 901 3.71 -14.45 33.18
N TYR A 902 2.38 -14.40 33.09
CA TYR A 902 1.48 -15.03 34.03
C TYR A 902 1.80 -16.50 34.27
N TYR A 903 2.06 -17.26 33.22
CA TYR A 903 2.31 -18.71 33.32
C TYR A 903 3.66 -19.01 33.98
N GLU A 904 4.66 -18.17 33.78
CA GLU A 904 5.94 -18.26 34.46
C GLU A 904 5.79 -17.94 35.95
N LEU A 905 5.04 -16.91 36.29
CA LEU A 905 4.74 -16.56 37.69
C LEU A 905 3.92 -17.64 38.38
N TYR A 906 2.93 -18.21 37.70
CA TYR A 906 2.13 -19.31 38.24
C TYR A 906 2.99 -20.53 38.57
N ALA A 907 3.88 -20.93 37.68
CA ALA A 907 4.79 -22.06 37.87
C ALA A 907 5.77 -21.80 39.06
N GLU A 908 6.43 -20.65 39.09
CA GLU A 908 7.39 -20.26 40.13
C GLU A 908 6.75 -20.19 41.53
N ARG A 909 5.53 -19.58 41.61
CA ARG A 909 4.73 -19.48 42.83
C ARG A 909 4.42 -20.86 43.40
N LYS A 910 3.99 -21.80 42.54
CA LYS A 910 3.66 -23.16 42.89
C LYS A 910 4.90 -23.92 43.35
N GLU A 911 6.03 -23.77 42.65
CA GLU A 911 7.30 -24.42 43.04
C GLU A 911 7.78 -23.95 44.42
N LYS A 912 7.56 -22.71 44.78
CA LYS A 912 7.94 -22.13 46.10
C LYS A 912 6.89 -22.30 47.21
N GLY A 913 5.74 -22.87 46.89
CA GLY A 913 4.65 -23.07 47.86
C GLY A 913 4.04 -21.77 48.40
N LEU A 914 4.02 -20.69 47.56
CA LEU A 914 3.54 -19.35 47.96
C LEU A 914 2.10 -19.08 47.49
N GLU A 915 1.32 -20.12 47.17
CA GLU A 915 -0.02 -20.01 46.64
C GLU A 915 -1.01 -19.29 47.60
N ASN A 916 -0.76 -19.35 48.93
CA ASN A 916 -1.59 -18.68 49.91
C ASN A 916 -1.10 -17.27 50.33
N GLU A 917 0.08 -16.83 49.85
CA GLU A 917 0.67 -15.56 50.24
C GLU A 917 0.76 -14.54 49.10
N ILE A 918 0.73 -15.00 47.84
CA ILE A 918 0.82 -14.15 46.65
C ILE A 918 -0.40 -14.41 45.78
N ALA A 919 -1.16 -13.34 45.50
CA ALA A 919 -2.21 -13.35 44.49
C ALA A 919 -1.67 -12.81 43.16
N ILE A 920 -2.09 -13.43 42.01
CA ILE A 920 -1.71 -12.95 40.66
C ILE A 920 -2.97 -12.54 39.93
N LEU A 921 -3.11 -11.24 39.67
CA LEU A 921 -4.22 -10.65 38.92
C LEU A 921 -3.79 -10.34 37.48
N ARG A 922 -4.54 -10.83 36.49
CA ARG A 922 -4.23 -10.68 35.07
C ARG A 922 -5.01 -9.51 34.46
N VAL A 923 -4.33 -8.47 34.06
CA VAL A 923 -4.92 -7.35 33.31
C VAL A 923 -4.87 -7.72 31.83
N GLU A 924 -6.01 -8.16 31.30
CA GLU A 924 -6.18 -8.60 29.91
C GLU A 924 -6.36 -7.42 28.96
N GLN A 925 -7.13 -6.41 29.39
CA GLN A 925 -7.30 -5.13 28.70
C GLN A 925 -6.55 -4.06 29.47
N ILE A 926 -5.51 -3.50 28.83
CA ILE A 926 -4.65 -2.50 29.45
C ILE A 926 -5.22 -1.09 29.20
N CYS A 927 -5.74 -0.83 27.99
CA CYS A 927 -6.48 0.39 27.64
C CYS A 927 -7.85 0.04 27.04
N PRO A 928 -8.95 0.69 27.46
CA PRO A 928 -9.07 1.48 28.68
C PRO A 928 -8.79 0.64 29.93
N PHE A 929 -8.20 1.28 30.96
CA PHE A 929 -7.82 0.58 32.18
C PHE A 929 -9.07 0.21 33.01
N PRO A 930 -9.19 -1.02 33.57
CA PRO A 930 -10.40 -1.48 34.28
C PRO A 930 -10.41 -1.03 35.75
N TYR A 931 -10.50 0.29 36.01
CA TYR A 931 -10.37 0.91 37.33
C TYR A 931 -11.24 0.27 38.38
N ARG A 932 -12.55 0.18 38.16
CA ARG A 932 -13.52 -0.37 39.08
C ARG A 932 -13.24 -1.84 39.41
N LEU A 933 -12.98 -2.66 38.37
CA LEU A 933 -12.69 -4.10 38.59
C LEU A 933 -11.42 -4.32 39.41
N VAL A 934 -10.40 -3.49 39.21
CA VAL A 934 -9.15 -3.51 39.99
C VAL A 934 -9.46 -3.16 41.44
N ALA A 935 -10.16 -2.08 41.73
CA ALA A 935 -10.54 -1.67 43.08
C ALA A 935 -11.38 -2.74 43.80
N GLU A 936 -12.42 -3.26 43.12
CA GLU A 936 -13.29 -4.34 43.65
C GLU A 936 -12.51 -5.62 43.93
N GLN A 937 -11.54 -5.99 43.09
CA GLN A 937 -10.76 -7.22 43.35
C GLN A 937 -9.77 -7.02 44.51
N VAL A 938 -9.08 -5.89 44.56
CA VAL A 938 -8.11 -5.61 45.64
C VAL A 938 -8.79 -5.44 47.00
N SER A 939 -10.01 -4.90 47.04
CA SER A 939 -10.77 -4.76 48.31
C SER A 939 -11.07 -6.07 49.02
N LYS A 940 -11.03 -7.21 48.33
CA LYS A 940 -11.20 -8.55 48.88
C LYS A 940 -10.00 -9.05 49.70
N TYR A 941 -8.84 -8.43 49.51
CA TYR A 941 -7.60 -8.83 50.16
C TYR A 941 -7.30 -7.93 51.37
N PRO A 942 -6.60 -8.43 52.39
CA PRO A 942 -6.12 -7.60 53.46
C PRO A 942 -5.10 -6.56 52.93
N LYS A 943 -4.65 -5.61 53.76
CA LYS A 943 -3.64 -4.67 53.34
C LYS A 943 -2.36 -5.39 52.87
N CYS A 944 -2.09 -5.37 51.57
CA CYS A 944 -0.98 -6.07 50.95
C CYS A 944 -0.17 -5.16 50.05
N LYS A 945 1.06 -5.58 49.70
CA LYS A 945 1.93 -4.89 48.79
C LYS A 945 1.45 -5.02 47.35
N ILE A 946 1.49 -3.95 46.60
CA ILE A 946 1.09 -3.94 45.18
C ILE A 946 2.32 -3.85 44.29
N MET A 947 2.41 -4.77 43.34
CA MET A 947 3.51 -4.80 42.35
C MET A 947 2.95 -5.02 40.98
N TRP A 948 3.34 -4.18 40.02
CA TRP A 948 3.21 -4.49 38.59
C TRP A 948 4.43 -5.30 38.14
N LEU A 949 4.21 -6.45 37.56
CA LEU A 949 5.26 -7.30 37.03
C LEU A 949 5.07 -7.51 35.54
N GLN A 950 6.12 -7.24 34.78
CA GLN A 950 6.17 -7.43 33.33
C GLN A 950 7.46 -8.13 32.90
N GLU A 951 7.46 -8.79 31.76
CA GLU A 951 8.64 -9.44 31.17
C GLU A 951 9.55 -8.47 30.42
N GLU A 952 9.03 -7.31 30.02
CA GLU A 952 9.74 -6.25 29.32
C GLU A 952 10.67 -5.49 30.27
N HIS A 953 11.61 -4.75 29.67
CA HIS A 953 12.50 -3.85 30.40
C HIS A 953 11.72 -2.71 31.09
N ARG A 954 12.28 -2.16 32.19
CA ARG A 954 11.61 -1.16 33.03
C ARG A 954 11.13 0.08 32.24
N ASN A 955 11.90 0.53 31.27
CA ASN A 955 11.57 1.67 30.43
C ASN A 955 10.65 1.33 29.23
N GLN A 956 10.20 0.09 29.14
CA GLN A 956 9.37 -0.45 28.08
C GLN A 956 8.14 -1.15 28.68
N GLY A 957 7.26 -1.70 27.82
CA GLY A 957 6.05 -2.40 28.28
C GLY A 957 5.02 -1.46 28.89
N ALA A 958 4.20 -1.99 29.79
CA ALA A 958 3.04 -1.27 30.33
C ALA A 958 3.31 -0.48 31.62
N TYR A 959 4.44 -0.68 32.31
CA TYR A 959 4.64 -0.15 33.67
C TYR A 959 4.37 1.35 33.83
N HIS A 960 4.90 2.18 32.94
CA HIS A 960 4.72 3.63 33.05
C HIS A 960 3.27 4.07 32.86
N TYR A 961 2.51 3.37 32.02
CA TYR A 961 1.08 3.61 31.82
C TYR A 961 0.24 3.12 33.00
N VAL A 962 0.44 1.87 33.45
CA VAL A 962 -0.39 1.26 34.50
C VAL A 962 -0.10 1.78 35.89
N ARG A 963 1.10 2.28 36.15
CA ARG A 963 1.51 2.76 37.49
C ARG A 963 0.60 3.87 38.02
N GLU A 964 0.32 4.88 37.20
CA GLU A 964 -0.57 5.99 37.56
C GLU A 964 -2.00 5.53 37.73
N ARG A 965 -2.46 4.63 36.88
CA ARG A 965 -3.82 4.09 36.89
C ARG A 965 -4.09 3.17 38.08
N LEU A 966 -3.11 2.34 38.45
CA LEU A 966 -3.16 1.55 39.70
C LEU A 966 -3.15 2.45 40.93
N ALA A 967 -2.28 3.45 40.99
CA ALA A 967 -2.24 4.41 42.08
C ALA A 967 -3.57 5.14 42.26
N HIS A 968 -4.19 5.60 41.15
CA HIS A 968 -5.51 6.22 41.17
C HIS A 968 -6.61 5.26 41.63
N ALA A 969 -6.73 4.07 41.00
CA ALA A 969 -7.77 3.09 41.28
C ALA A 969 -7.77 2.59 42.74
N LEU A 970 -6.58 2.56 43.36
CA LEU A 970 -6.38 2.04 44.71
C LEU A 970 -6.15 3.11 45.77
N ASN A 971 -6.20 4.38 45.39
CA ASN A 971 -5.89 5.53 46.23
C ASN A 971 -4.50 5.38 46.94
N LEU A 972 -3.48 5.07 46.15
CA LEU A 972 -2.10 4.87 46.58
C LEU A 972 -1.21 6.00 46.03
N SER A 973 -0.04 6.19 46.68
CA SER A 973 1.02 6.99 46.07
C SER A 973 1.70 6.20 44.92
N LEU A 974 2.37 6.94 44.01
CA LEU A 974 3.13 6.31 42.92
C LEU A 974 4.24 5.37 43.42
N GLU A 975 4.83 5.64 44.57
CA GLU A 975 5.90 4.83 45.19
C GLU A 975 5.39 3.51 45.76
N GLU A 976 4.11 3.41 46.12
CA GLU A 976 3.49 2.21 46.64
C GLU A 976 3.20 1.19 45.52
N VAL A 977 3.09 1.63 44.27
CA VAL A 977 3.01 0.73 43.10
C VAL A 977 4.43 0.34 42.65
N ARG A 978 4.88 -0.81 43.12
CA ARG A 978 6.24 -1.31 42.91
C ARG A 978 6.42 -1.92 41.51
N PHE A 979 7.64 -1.87 40.99
CA PHE A 979 8.06 -2.50 39.76
C PHE A 979 8.72 -3.86 39.98
N GLY A 980 8.29 -4.87 39.21
CA GLY A 980 8.97 -6.14 39.00
C GLY A 980 9.23 -6.36 37.51
N GLY A 981 10.46 -6.67 37.13
CA GLY A 981 10.83 -6.84 35.72
C GLY A 981 12.33 -6.70 35.47
N ARG A 982 12.71 -6.62 34.20
CA ARG A 982 14.10 -6.48 33.77
C ARG A 982 14.61 -5.04 33.97
N PRO A 983 15.94 -4.82 34.08
CA PRO A 983 16.51 -3.46 34.15
C PRO A 983 16.21 -2.68 32.88
N SER A 984 16.37 -1.34 32.90
CA SER A 984 16.20 -0.50 31.72
C SER A 984 17.22 -0.86 30.64
N SER A 985 16.77 -0.88 29.38
CA SER A 985 17.59 -1.19 28.20
C SER A 985 17.15 -0.35 27.00
N ALA A 986 18.10 -0.01 26.13
CA ALA A 986 17.81 0.59 24.83
C ALA A 986 17.30 -0.46 23.82
N SER A 987 17.75 -1.72 23.95
CA SER A 987 17.28 -2.84 23.15
C SER A 987 15.99 -3.42 23.72
N PRO A 988 15.02 -3.86 22.87
CA PRO A 988 13.80 -4.48 23.36
C PRO A 988 14.01 -5.84 24.02
N ALA A 989 15.08 -6.56 23.66
CA ALA A 989 15.49 -7.80 24.31
C ALA A 989 17.00 -8.02 24.16
N THR A 990 17.58 -8.84 25.05
CA THR A 990 19.00 -9.24 24.94
C THR A 990 19.20 -10.33 23.87
N GLY A 991 20.30 -10.25 23.12
CA GLY A 991 20.75 -11.32 22.19
C GLY A 991 21.54 -12.44 22.88
N SER A 992 21.97 -12.24 24.13
CA SER A 992 22.73 -13.24 24.90
C SER A 992 21.81 -14.14 25.70
N LYS A 993 21.84 -15.43 25.44
CA LYS A 993 21.07 -16.42 26.21
C LYS A 993 21.39 -16.38 27.70
N VAL A 994 22.67 -16.19 28.08
CA VAL A 994 23.10 -16.16 29.51
C VAL A 994 22.52 -14.94 30.22
N ILE A 995 22.53 -13.76 29.57
CA ILE A 995 21.95 -12.56 30.13
C ILE A 995 20.43 -12.70 30.25
N TYR A 996 19.77 -13.24 29.21
CA TYR A 996 18.34 -13.51 29.21
C TYR A 996 17.89 -14.37 30.39
N GLU A 997 18.57 -15.50 30.63
CA GLU A 997 18.25 -16.42 31.73
C GLU A 997 18.53 -15.80 33.12
N ASN A 998 19.61 -15.01 33.27
CA ASN A 998 19.89 -14.30 34.50
C ASN A 998 18.82 -13.25 34.81
N GLU A 999 18.46 -12.40 33.84
CA GLU A 999 17.42 -11.38 34.00
C GLU A 999 16.05 -12.02 34.30
N ARG A 1000 15.73 -13.14 33.65
CA ARG A 1000 14.49 -13.88 33.88
C ARG A 1000 14.46 -14.44 35.32
N ARG A 1001 15.53 -15.06 35.77
CA ARG A 1001 15.67 -15.58 37.16
C ARG A 1001 15.52 -14.45 38.17
N ASP A 1002 16.18 -13.31 37.97
CA ASP A 1002 16.17 -12.19 38.89
C ASP A 1002 14.77 -11.52 38.94
N MET A 1003 14.06 -11.45 37.81
CA MET A 1003 12.67 -11.01 37.73
C MET A 1003 11.73 -11.91 38.53
N LEU A 1004 11.82 -13.24 38.36
CA LEU A 1004 10.99 -14.19 39.09
C LEU A 1004 11.33 -14.21 40.57
N ALA A 1005 12.60 -14.10 40.95
CA ALA A 1005 13.01 -13.97 42.35
C ALA A 1005 12.43 -12.70 43.02
N ALA A 1006 12.42 -11.55 42.32
CA ALA A 1006 11.83 -10.32 42.81
C ALA A 1006 10.30 -10.43 42.95
N ALA A 1007 9.62 -11.17 42.07
CA ALA A 1007 8.21 -11.45 42.17
C ALA A 1007 7.83 -12.20 43.43
N MET A 1008 8.62 -13.22 43.76
CA MET A 1008 8.36 -14.13 44.90
C MET A 1008 8.88 -13.62 46.26
N ASP A 1009 9.64 -12.53 46.29
CA ASP A 1009 10.09 -11.89 47.53
C ASP A 1009 8.95 -11.12 48.21
N LEU A 1010 8.44 -11.65 49.30
CA LEU A 1010 7.35 -11.03 50.11
C LEU A 1010 7.74 -9.72 50.78
N ASN A 1011 9.04 -9.43 50.92
CA ASN A 1011 9.54 -8.21 51.54
C ASN A 1011 9.69 -7.03 50.51
N ARG A 1012 9.79 -7.35 49.26
CA ARG A 1012 9.98 -6.39 48.15
C ARG A 1012 8.67 -5.83 47.57
#